data_31710390c46b981dc885ce2456d0a6af
#
_entry.id   31710390c46b981dc885ce2456d0a6af
#
_cell.length_a   1.000
_cell.length_b   1.000
_cell.length_c   1.000
_cell.angle_alpha   90.00
_cell.angle_beta   90.00
_cell.angle_gamma   90.00
#
_symmetry.space_group_name_H-M   'P 1'
#
loop_
_entity.id
_entity.type
_entity.pdbx_description
1 polymer ?
#
loop_
_entity_poly.entity_id
_entity_poly.type
_entity_poly.pdbx_seq_one_letter_code
_entity_poly.pdbx_strand_id
1 'polypeptide(L)'
;MSKELAKTYDPSGIEDRLYQKWLDKKYFHAEVDHSKTPFTIVIPPPNITGQLHMGHALDNTMQDILIRYKRMQGYNALWQPGTDHASIATEVKIIQKLKEEGIDKHDLGREKFLERAWEWKKEYGGRIIGQLKKLGSSCDWDRERFTMDEGCNKAVTEVFVKMHEKGYIYKGARIVNWCPVCNTSISDAEVEYQEQAGHFWHIKYPLMNEDGTPSTTEFLTFATTRPETMLGDTAVAIHPDDERYTHLHGRKVLLPIVNRVIPIVEDAYVDREFGTGVVKITPAHDPNDFEVGKRHDLPVINILNDDATINKNGGKFEGMDRYEARKAIVEELDQMGLLVKIEDHVHNVGTHDRCKTTIEPMVKDQWFVKMDELIKPAREAVKNGEIKLIPERMEKNYFNWTDNIRDWCISRQLWWGHRIPAYYCDDCGEVVVAKEMPKVCPKCGCTHFTQDPDTLDTWFSSALWPFETLGWPEQTEDLKYFYPTDVLVTGYDIIFFWVIRMIFSGYEQMGEKPFKTVLFHGLVRDSQGRKMSKSLGNGIDPLEIISQYGADALRLTLITGNAPGNDMRFYYERVENSRNFANKVWNASRFIMMNMEQALEKTGKDITTPAAADLQPVDKWILSKLNTLVKDVTDNMDHFELGIAVQKVYDFIWDEFCDWYIEMVKPRLYSTDDAVSQNAALWTLKTVLIDALKLLHPYMPFITEEIFCTIQNEEESIMISKWPEYSEDRAFPAEEKAIETIKEAVRGIRNIRTEMNVAPSRKASVYVVSENDEIRKIFEEGKLFFASLAYANEIMIQADKTGIADDAVSVVIPGATLYIPFAELVDIAQEIERLKKEQKRLEGELARSKGMLSNERFLSKAPEAKIAEEKEKLAKYEQMMEQVTKRLEQLA
;
A
#
# COMPACT_ATOMS: atom_id res chain seq x y z
N MET A 1 -0.14 9.70 -44.65
CA MET A 1 0.89 10.40 -43.85
C MET A 1 1.53 9.33 -42.97
N SER A 2 2.83 9.14 -43.04
CA SER A 2 3.53 8.24 -42.12
C SER A 2 3.31 8.77 -40.69
N LYS A 3 2.81 7.93 -39.81
CA LYS A 3 2.70 8.25 -38.39
C LYS A 3 4.10 8.10 -37.79
N GLU A 4 4.80 9.19 -37.54
CA GLU A 4 6.11 9.18 -36.90
C GLU A 4 5.98 9.47 -35.40
N LEU A 5 6.70 8.68 -34.58
CA LEU A 5 6.89 9.02 -33.18
C LEU A 5 7.85 10.22 -33.03
N ALA A 6 7.53 11.14 -32.13
CA ALA A 6 8.40 12.28 -31.83
C ALA A 6 9.82 11.81 -31.43
N LYS A 7 10.82 12.68 -31.61
CA LYS A 7 12.22 12.35 -31.29
C LYS A 7 12.42 11.96 -29.83
N THR A 8 11.69 12.57 -28.93
CA THR A 8 11.72 12.33 -27.50
C THR A 8 10.31 12.01 -26.98
N TYR A 9 10.23 11.13 -26.01
CA TYR A 9 8.97 10.88 -25.32
C TYR A 9 8.63 12.06 -24.38
N ASP A 10 7.48 12.68 -24.60
CA ASP A 10 6.94 13.72 -23.73
C ASP A 10 5.54 13.31 -23.27
N PRO A 11 5.38 12.85 -22.04
CA PRO A 11 4.10 12.40 -21.50
C PRO A 11 3.06 13.53 -21.43
N SER A 12 3.48 14.78 -21.18
CA SER A 12 2.58 15.90 -20.94
C SER A 12 1.59 16.19 -22.09
N GLY A 13 2.05 16.02 -23.33
CA GLY A 13 1.22 16.20 -24.53
C GLY A 13 0.41 14.97 -24.93
N ILE A 14 0.76 13.81 -24.41
CA ILE A 14 0.20 12.50 -24.79
C ILE A 14 -0.90 12.07 -23.84
N GLU A 15 -0.67 12.15 -22.52
CA GLU A 15 -1.53 11.57 -21.50
C GLU A 15 -2.95 12.15 -21.53
N ASP A 16 -3.11 13.45 -21.53
CA ASP A 16 -4.43 14.09 -21.54
C ASP A 16 -5.22 13.79 -22.82
N ARG A 17 -4.52 13.79 -23.96
CA ARG A 17 -5.14 13.49 -25.25
C ARG A 17 -5.63 12.04 -25.34
N LEU A 18 -4.82 11.10 -24.87
CA LEU A 18 -5.19 9.69 -24.88
C LEU A 18 -6.31 9.39 -23.89
N TYR A 19 -6.23 9.97 -22.68
CA TYR A 19 -7.28 9.79 -21.69
C TYR A 19 -8.63 10.31 -22.18
N GLN A 20 -8.64 11.49 -22.82
CA GLN A 20 -9.86 12.02 -23.43
C GLN A 20 -10.39 11.13 -24.56
N LYS A 21 -9.49 10.60 -25.42
CA LYS A 21 -9.87 9.62 -26.46
C LYS A 21 -10.57 8.41 -25.85
N TRP A 22 -10.03 7.84 -24.75
CA TRP A 22 -10.63 6.67 -24.09
C TRP A 22 -12.00 6.97 -23.50
N LEU A 23 -12.19 8.17 -22.92
CA LEU A 23 -13.50 8.62 -22.42
C LEU A 23 -14.51 8.78 -23.56
N ASP A 24 -14.13 9.45 -24.64
CA ASP A 24 -15.00 9.70 -25.80
C ASP A 24 -15.44 8.40 -26.49
N LYS A 25 -14.55 7.40 -26.48
CA LYS A 25 -14.81 6.06 -27.03
C LYS A 25 -15.50 5.13 -26.04
N LYS A 26 -15.69 5.55 -24.79
CA LYS A 26 -16.31 4.79 -23.71
C LYS A 26 -15.65 3.42 -23.45
N TYR A 27 -14.32 3.34 -23.58
CA TYR A 27 -13.60 2.08 -23.35
C TYR A 27 -13.64 1.60 -21.90
N PHE A 28 -13.98 2.46 -20.96
CA PHE A 28 -14.10 2.13 -19.53
C PHE A 28 -15.51 1.68 -19.14
N HIS A 29 -16.51 1.93 -20.02
CA HIS A 29 -17.91 1.65 -19.70
C HIS A 29 -18.23 0.18 -19.83
N ALA A 30 -18.94 -0.36 -18.84
CA ALA A 30 -19.40 -1.74 -18.79
C ALA A 30 -20.94 -1.78 -18.67
N GLU A 31 -21.59 -2.43 -19.60
CA GLU A 31 -23.03 -2.69 -19.57
C GLU A 31 -23.26 -4.20 -19.36
N VAL A 32 -24.46 -4.57 -18.89
CA VAL A 32 -24.83 -5.97 -18.75
C VAL A 32 -24.76 -6.68 -20.10
N ASP A 33 -23.87 -7.66 -20.21
CA ASP A 33 -23.66 -8.45 -21.42
C ASP A 33 -23.50 -9.93 -21.01
N HIS A 34 -24.58 -10.69 -21.08
CA HIS A 34 -24.60 -12.10 -20.71
C HIS A 34 -23.78 -13.02 -21.64
N SER A 35 -23.23 -12.51 -22.73
CA SER A 35 -22.27 -13.23 -23.57
C SER A 35 -20.85 -13.23 -23.01
N LYS A 36 -20.57 -12.37 -22.04
CA LYS A 36 -19.27 -12.21 -21.40
C LYS A 36 -19.33 -12.55 -19.90
N THR A 37 -18.21 -12.97 -19.38
CA THR A 37 -18.04 -13.15 -17.93
C THR A 37 -17.77 -11.80 -17.29
N PRO A 38 -18.51 -11.37 -16.25
CA PRO A 38 -18.22 -10.14 -15.54
C PRO A 38 -16.94 -10.25 -14.72
N PHE A 39 -16.24 -9.15 -14.58
CA PHE A 39 -15.17 -8.97 -13.62
C PHE A 39 -15.34 -7.59 -12.98
N THR A 40 -15.60 -7.56 -11.69
CA THR A 40 -16.00 -6.34 -11.00
C THR A 40 -15.05 -5.99 -9.87
N ILE A 41 -14.59 -4.75 -9.84
CA ILE A 41 -13.91 -4.13 -8.70
C ILE A 41 -14.70 -2.88 -8.29
N VAL A 42 -14.97 -2.74 -6.99
CA VAL A 42 -15.42 -1.48 -6.42
C VAL A 42 -14.23 -0.74 -5.86
N ILE A 43 -14.09 0.54 -6.20
CA ILE A 43 -13.00 1.37 -5.68
C ILE A 43 -13.16 1.51 -4.15
N PRO A 44 -12.08 1.44 -3.34
CA PRO A 44 -12.13 2.04 -2.01
C PRO A 44 -12.42 3.53 -2.14
N PRO A 45 -13.64 3.99 -1.79
CA PRO A 45 -14.04 5.35 -2.14
C PRO A 45 -13.20 6.36 -1.34
N PRO A 46 -12.39 7.21 -1.99
CA PRO A 46 -11.55 8.15 -1.28
C PRO A 46 -12.38 9.15 -0.48
N ASN A 47 -11.92 9.43 0.74
CA ASN A 47 -12.51 10.41 1.63
C ASN A 47 -12.36 11.83 1.08
N ILE A 48 -13.45 12.61 1.04
CA ILE A 48 -13.43 14.00 0.57
C ILE A 48 -12.76 14.98 1.55
N THR A 49 -11.78 14.52 2.31
CA THR A 49 -11.04 15.32 3.32
C THR A 49 -9.88 16.14 2.75
N GLY A 50 -9.59 15.98 1.47
CA GLY A 50 -8.51 16.67 0.78
C GLY A 50 -8.07 15.96 -0.50
N GLN A 51 -6.86 16.25 -0.95
CA GLN A 51 -6.29 15.60 -2.13
C GLN A 51 -5.73 14.20 -1.83
N LEU A 52 -5.62 13.38 -2.89
CA LEU A 52 -5.04 12.05 -2.83
C LEU A 52 -3.55 12.12 -2.48
N HIS A 53 -3.05 11.04 -1.91
CA HIS A 53 -1.63 10.83 -1.57
C HIS A 53 -1.11 9.54 -2.22
N MET A 54 0.20 9.25 -2.05
CA MET A 54 0.85 8.09 -2.68
C MET A 54 0.20 6.74 -2.36
N GLY A 55 -0.39 6.58 -1.16
CA GLY A 55 -1.15 5.36 -0.83
C GLY A 55 -2.35 5.14 -1.75
N HIS A 56 -3.09 6.20 -2.06
CA HIS A 56 -4.19 6.13 -3.02
C HIS A 56 -3.68 5.86 -4.45
N ALA A 57 -2.52 6.43 -4.83
CA ALA A 57 -1.92 6.16 -6.13
C ALA A 57 -1.52 4.69 -6.29
N LEU A 58 -0.97 4.07 -5.23
CA LEU A 58 -0.66 2.64 -5.20
C LEU A 58 -1.92 1.80 -5.33
N ASP A 59 -2.91 2.04 -4.45
CA ASP A 59 -4.18 1.32 -4.40
C ASP A 59 -4.90 1.33 -5.75
N ASN A 60 -5.06 2.51 -6.33
CA ASN A 60 -5.74 2.67 -7.61
C ASN A 60 -4.94 2.12 -8.79
N THR A 61 -3.61 2.18 -8.75
CA THR A 61 -2.77 1.56 -9.78
C THR A 61 -2.93 0.05 -9.80
N MET A 62 -2.97 -0.61 -8.64
CA MET A 62 -3.19 -2.06 -8.55
C MET A 62 -4.55 -2.48 -9.13
N GLN A 63 -5.61 -1.74 -8.80
CA GLN A 63 -6.95 -1.98 -9.32
C GLN A 63 -6.99 -1.81 -10.85
N ASP A 64 -6.42 -0.73 -11.36
CA ASP A 64 -6.39 -0.43 -12.79
C ASP A 64 -5.65 -1.50 -13.60
N ILE A 65 -4.54 -2.00 -13.07
CA ILE A 65 -3.80 -3.11 -13.68
C ILE A 65 -4.68 -4.33 -13.85
N LEU A 66 -5.40 -4.74 -12.80
CA LEU A 66 -6.30 -5.90 -12.85
C LEU A 66 -7.45 -5.68 -13.83
N ILE A 67 -8.06 -4.50 -13.81
CA ILE A 67 -9.17 -4.14 -14.73
C ILE A 67 -8.71 -4.15 -16.19
N ARG A 68 -7.56 -3.55 -16.51
CA ARG A 68 -7.01 -3.55 -17.87
C ARG A 68 -6.65 -4.94 -18.34
N TYR A 69 -6.00 -5.72 -17.48
CA TYR A 69 -5.67 -7.12 -17.75
C TYR A 69 -6.92 -7.95 -18.06
N LYS A 70 -7.95 -7.90 -17.22
CA LYS A 70 -9.18 -8.66 -17.42
C LYS A 70 -9.99 -8.18 -18.64
N ARG A 71 -9.98 -6.88 -18.93
CA ARG A 71 -10.57 -6.33 -20.15
C ARG A 71 -9.90 -6.91 -21.41
N MET A 72 -8.57 -6.96 -21.44
CA MET A 72 -7.82 -7.54 -22.54
C MET A 72 -8.01 -9.07 -22.66
N GLN A 73 -8.36 -9.77 -21.57
CA GLN A 73 -8.76 -11.18 -21.60
C GLN A 73 -10.20 -11.40 -22.09
N GLY A 74 -10.93 -10.33 -22.39
CA GLY A 74 -12.30 -10.40 -22.93
C GLY A 74 -13.41 -10.45 -21.88
N TYR A 75 -13.08 -10.24 -20.58
CA TYR A 75 -14.10 -10.08 -19.54
C TYR A 75 -14.87 -8.78 -19.74
N ASN A 76 -16.10 -8.76 -19.24
CA ASN A 76 -16.85 -7.53 -19.07
C ASN A 76 -16.39 -6.86 -17.74
N ALA A 77 -15.35 -6.05 -17.83
CA ALA A 77 -14.66 -5.52 -16.68
C ALA A 77 -15.27 -4.19 -16.21
N LEU A 78 -15.90 -4.21 -15.02
CA LEU A 78 -16.43 -3.02 -14.36
C LEU A 78 -15.50 -2.59 -13.22
N TRP A 79 -14.99 -1.38 -13.30
CA TRP A 79 -14.39 -0.70 -12.15
C TRP A 79 -15.32 0.42 -11.69
N GLN A 80 -16.05 0.15 -10.61
CA GLN A 80 -17.06 1.05 -10.05
C GLN A 80 -16.39 2.18 -9.25
N PRO A 81 -16.45 3.44 -9.69
CA PRO A 81 -15.86 4.57 -8.99
C PRO A 81 -16.81 5.21 -7.97
N GLY A 82 -16.23 5.98 -7.07
CA GLY A 82 -16.97 6.85 -6.16
C GLY A 82 -16.08 7.50 -5.10
N THR A 83 -16.73 8.27 -4.21
CA THR A 83 -16.08 8.98 -3.09
C THR A 83 -16.89 8.80 -1.81
N ASP A 84 -16.21 8.90 -0.66
CA ASP A 84 -16.81 8.76 0.67
C ASP A 84 -16.95 10.12 1.35
N HIS A 85 -18.11 10.33 1.99
CA HIS A 85 -18.41 11.53 2.76
C HIS A 85 -17.56 11.68 4.02
N ALA A 86 -17.02 10.58 4.54
CA ALA A 86 -16.05 10.51 5.64
C ALA A 86 -16.48 11.26 6.93
N SER A 87 -17.78 11.31 7.19
CA SER A 87 -18.39 11.79 8.46
C SER A 87 -17.52 12.77 9.27
N ILE A 88 -16.96 12.28 10.38
CA ILE A 88 -16.16 13.06 11.34
C ILE A 88 -14.93 13.72 10.70
N ALA A 89 -14.24 13.02 9.82
CA ALA A 89 -13.01 13.53 9.22
C ALA A 89 -13.28 14.75 8.31
N THR A 90 -14.36 14.75 7.57
CA THR A 90 -14.81 15.86 6.74
C THR A 90 -15.38 17.00 7.59
N GLU A 91 -16.22 16.69 8.58
CA GLU A 91 -16.79 17.70 9.48
C GLU A 91 -15.71 18.49 10.21
N VAL A 92 -14.67 17.83 10.72
CA VAL A 92 -13.53 18.50 11.36
C VAL A 92 -12.83 19.47 10.40
N LYS A 93 -12.68 19.11 9.11
CA LYS A 93 -12.08 19.99 8.10
C LYS A 93 -12.94 21.22 7.80
N ILE A 94 -14.26 21.03 7.72
CA ILE A 94 -15.19 22.14 7.50
C ILE A 94 -15.19 23.07 8.71
N ILE A 95 -15.23 22.54 9.93
CA ILE A 95 -15.14 23.33 11.17
C ILE A 95 -13.83 24.12 11.21
N GLN A 96 -12.72 23.51 10.82
CA GLN A 96 -11.43 24.21 10.75
C GLN A 96 -11.48 25.39 9.78
N LYS A 97 -12.04 25.20 8.58
CA LYS A 97 -12.24 26.27 7.59
C LYS A 97 -13.15 27.38 8.10
N LEU A 98 -14.27 27.02 8.74
CA LEU A 98 -15.16 27.99 9.35
C LEU A 98 -14.47 28.83 10.43
N LYS A 99 -13.66 28.22 11.29
CA LYS A 99 -12.86 28.93 12.31
C LYS A 99 -11.86 29.91 11.70
N GLU A 100 -11.22 29.56 10.58
CA GLU A 100 -10.34 30.46 9.82
C GLU A 100 -11.14 31.65 9.27
N GLU A 101 -12.42 31.49 8.95
CA GLU A 101 -13.36 32.53 8.54
C GLU A 101 -13.97 33.31 9.73
N GLY A 102 -13.66 32.92 10.98
CA GLY A 102 -14.20 33.53 12.20
C GLY A 102 -15.63 33.15 12.53
N ILE A 103 -16.10 32.00 11.98
CA ILE A 103 -17.47 31.50 12.14
C ILE A 103 -17.47 30.30 13.09
N ASP A 104 -18.36 30.30 14.09
CA ASP A 104 -18.65 29.14 14.91
C ASP A 104 -19.73 28.26 14.25
N LYS A 105 -19.53 26.94 14.31
CA LYS A 105 -20.49 25.97 13.75
C LYS A 105 -21.91 26.15 14.32
N HIS A 106 -22.03 26.36 15.61
CA HIS A 106 -23.32 26.47 16.30
C HIS A 106 -24.06 27.77 15.97
N ASP A 107 -23.30 28.87 15.76
CA ASP A 107 -23.87 30.14 15.32
C ASP A 107 -24.41 30.06 13.88
N LEU A 108 -23.75 29.25 13.04
CA LEU A 108 -24.20 29.02 11.67
C LEU A 108 -25.51 28.22 11.59
N GLY A 109 -25.70 27.25 12.49
CA GLY A 109 -26.80 26.31 12.50
C GLY A 109 -26.65 25.14 11.52
N ARG A 110 -27.43 24.06 11.78
CA ARG A 110 -27.29 22.80 11.04
C ARG A 110 -27.49 22.92 9.51
N GLU A 111 -28.55 23.61 9.10
CA GLU A 111 -28.90 23.72 7.68
C GLU A 111 -27.81 24.40 6.88
N LYS A 112 -27.35 25.58 7.31
CA LYS A 112 -26.28 26.33 6.63
C LYS A 112 -24.94 25.60 6.72
N PHE A 113 -24.68 24.87 7.80
CA PHE A 113 -23.52 24.02 7.88
C PHE A 113 -23.55 22.92 6.83
N LEU A 114 -24.68 22.27 6.61
CA LEU A 114 -24.84 21.25 5.58
C LEU A 114 -24.69 21.83 4.16
N GLU A 115 -25.16 23.05 3.91
CA GLU A 115 -24.89 23.75 2.64
C GLU A 115 -23.37 23.87 2.38
N ARG A 116 -22.62 24.32 3.40
CA ARG A 116 -21.15 24.40 3.33
C ARG A 116 -20.49 23.03 3.12
N ALA A 117 -21.04 21.98 3.72
CA ALA A 117 -20.54 20.62 3.56
C ALA A 117 -20.76 20.10 2.12
N TRP A 118 -21.90 20.42 1.49
CA TRP A 118 -22.15 20.06 0.09
C TRP A 118 -21.26 20.87 -0.89
N GLU A 119 -20.97 22.14 -0.58
CA GLU A 119 -19.98 22.92 -1.34
C GLU A 119 -18.59 22.29 -1.24
N TRP A 120 -18.19 21.88 -0.04
CA TRP A 120 -16.96 21.14 0.21
C TRP A 120 -16.89 19.86 -0.63
N LYS A 121 -17.97 19.06 -0.63
CA LYS A 121 -18.06 17.82 -1.45
C LYS A 121 -17.86 18.14 -2.94
N LYS A 122 -18.46 19.18 -3.45
CA LYS A 122 -18.34 19.56 -4.86
C LYS A 122 -16.91 19.93 -5.21
N GLU A 123 -16.22 20.67 -4.37
CA GLU A 123 -14.84 21.10 -4.56
C GLU A 123 -13.87 19.90 -4.51
N TYR A 124 -13.85 19.20 -3.37
CA TYR A 124 -12.86 18.16 -3.11
C TYR A 124 -13.17 16.83 -3.79
N GLY A 125 -14.42 16.46 -3.94
CA GLY A 125 -14.83 15.29 -4.74
C GLY A 125 -14.42 15.44 -6.19
N GLY A 126 -14.70 16.61 -6.81
CA GLY A 126 -14.27 16.91 -8.18
C GLY A 126 -12.74 16.88 -8.35
N ARG A 127 -11.99 17.39 -7.36
CA ARG A 127 -10.52 17.35 -7.35
C ARG A 127 -9.98 15.93 -7.30
N ILE A 128 -10.53 15.08 -6.43
CA ILE A 128 -10.16 13.66 -6.31
C ILE A 128 -10.37 12.93 -7.64
N ILE A 129 -11.53 13.09 -8.27
CA ILE A 129 -11.83 12.49 -9.58
C ILE A 129 -10.82 12.96 -10.63
N GLY A 130 -10.50 14.26 -10.65
CA GLY A 130 -9.48 14.82 -11.52
C GLY A 130 -8.10 14.18 -11.31
N GLN A 131 -7.70 13.93 -10.06
CA GLN A 131 -6.43 13.28 -9.72
C GLN A 131 -6.39 11.82 -10.19
N LEU A 132 -7.49 11.07 -10.03
CA LEU A 132 -7.61 9.70 -10.51
C LEU A 132 -7.52 9.62 -12.04
N LYS A 133 -8.14 10.54 -12.74
CA LYS A 133 -8.04 10.65 -14.21
C LYS A 133 -6.62 10.94 -14.66
N LYS A 134 -5.90 11.81 -13.96
CA LYS A 134 -4.47 12.09 -14.23
C LYS A 134 -3.56 10.89 -13.98
N LEU A 135 -3.89 10.04 -13.01
CA LEU A 135 -3.19 8.78 -12.78
C LEU A 135 -3.44 7.75 -13.89
N GLY A 136 -4.43 7.98 -14.75
CA GLY A 136 -4.82 7.07 -15.82
C GLY A 136 -5.81 5.99 -15.39
N SER A 137 -6.51 6.18 -14.27
CA SER A 137 -7.49 5.21 -13.76
C SER A 137 -8.63 4.99 -14.74
N SER A 138 -8.86 3.74 -15.15
CA SER A 138 -9.88 3.36 -16.14
C SER A 138 -11.22 2.98 -15.51
N CYS A 139 -11.67 3.80 -14.55
CA CYS A 139 -12.96 3.67 -13.92
C CYS A 139 -14.11 3.95 -14.89
N ASP A 140 -15.25 3.30 -14.69
CA ASP A 140 -16.49 3.62 -15.38
C ASP A 140 -17.12 4.90 -14.80
N TRP A 141 -16.68 6.06 -15.28
CA TRP A 141 -17.10 7.36 -14.77
C TRP A 141 -18.58 7.68 -15.01
N ASP A 142 -19.24 6.97 -15.90
CA ASP A 142 -20.70 7.08 -16.10
C ASP A 142 -21.47 6.52 -14.90
N ARG A 143 -20.81 5.73 -14.04
CA ARG A 143 -21.35 5.07 -12.83
C ARG A 143 -20.79 5.67 -11.53
N GLU A 144 -20.23 6.90 -11.57
CA GLU A 144 -19.69 7.54 -10.36
C GLU A 144 -20.76 7.65 -9.26
N ARG A 145 -20.40 7.20 -8.04
CA ARG A 145 -21.26 7.23 -6.86
C ARG A 145 -20.65 8.06 -5.73
N PHE A 146 -21.49 8.46 -4.82
CA PHE A 146 -21.10 9.11 -3.57
C PHE A 146 -21.86 8.47 -2.42
N THR A 147 -21.18 8.14 -1.33
CA THR A 147 -21.79 7.41 -0.20
C THR A 147 -22.99 8.10 0.45
N MET A 148 -23.24 9.37 0.17
CA MET A 148 -24.45 10.09 0.58
C MET A 148 -25.35 10.51 -0.60
N ASP A 149 -25.20 9.90 -1.78
CA ASP A 149 -26.17 10.09 -2.85
C ASP A 149 -27.54 9.50 -2.49
N GLU A 150 -28.56 9.82 -3.25
CA GLU A 150 -29.94 9.39 -2.99
C GLU A 150 -30.07 7.87 -2.90
N GLY A 151 -29.41 7.12 -3.79
CA GLY A 151 -29.45 5.65 -3.79
C GLY A 151 -28.75 5.05 -2.59
N CYS A 152 -27.56 5.53 -2.23
CA CYS A 152 -26.84 5.10 -1.04
C CYS A 152 -27.58 5.46 0.24
N ASN A 153 -28.17 6.66 0.32
CA ASN A 153 -28.97 7.05 1.49
C ASN A 153 -30.20 6.15 1.67
N LYS A 154 -30.86 5.77 0.57
CA LYS A 154 -31.97 4.80 0.57
C LYS A 154 -31.51 3.44 1.09
N ALA A 155 -30.39 2.95 0.62
CA ALA A 155 -29.79 1.68 1.05
C ALA A 155 -29.47 1.69 2.55
N VAL A 156 -28.82 2.73 3.03
CA VAL A 156 -28.48 2.91 4.45
C VAL A 156 -29.73 2.90 5.32
N THR A 157 -30.76 3.62 4.90
CA THR A 157 -32.04 3.67 5.63
C THR A 157 -32.72 2.31 5.67
N GLU A 158 -32.72 1.58 4.53
CA GLU A 158 -33.26 0.22 4.44
C GLU A 158 -32.56 -0.74 5.40
N VAL A 159 -31.22 -0.72 5.42
CA VAL A 159 -30.41 -1.56 6.31
C VAL A 159 -30.69 -1.26 7.76
N PHE A 160 -30.71 0.02 8.15
CA PHE A 160 -30.97 0.41 9.54
C PHE A 160 -32.33 -0.10 10.04
N VAL A 161 -33.38 0.17 9.29
CA VAL A 161 -34.77 -0.26 9.65
C VAL A 161 -34.86 -1.78 9.74
N LYS A 162 -34.39 -2.48 8.72
CA LYS A 162 -34.42 -3.96 8.66
C LYS A 162 -33.63 -4.61 9.80
N MET A 163 -32.45 -4.10 10.12
CA MET A 163 -31.64 -4.62 11.21
C MET A 163 -32.23 -4.29 12.58
N HIS A 164 -32.89 -3.15 12.73
CA HIS A 164 -33.63 -2.80 13.96
C HIS A 164 -34.83 -3.75 14.15
N GLU A 165 -35.63 -4.00 13.12
CA GLU A 165 -36.76 -4.96 13.16
C GLU A 165 -36.30 -6.37 13.54
N LYS A 166 -35.12 -6.81 13.10
CA LYS A 166 -34.48 -8.07 13.51
C LYS A 166 -33.88 -8.06 14.91
N GLY A 167 -33.85 -6.91 15.58
CA GLY A 167 -33.27 -6.74 16.91
C GLY A 167 -31.74 -6.72 16.94
N TYR A 168 -31.09 -6.57 15.79
CA TYR A 168 -29.63 -6.38 15.69
C TYR A 168 -29.21 -4.95 16.03
N ILE A 169 -30.03 -3.95 15.66
CA ILE A 169 -29.78 -2.56 16.07
C ILE A 169 -30.64 -2.24 17.31
N TYR A 170 -30.03 -1.65 18.30
CA TYR A 170 -30.69 -1.22 19.55
C TYR A 170 -30.07 0.08 20.05
N LYS A 171 -30.85 0.82 20.88
CA LYS A 171 -30.38 1.98 21.63
C LYS A 171 -30.19 1.60 23.10
N GLY A 172 -29.09 2.03 23.72
CA GLY A 172 -28.82 1.73 25.11
C GLY A 172 -27.61 2.49 25.66
N ALA A 173 -27.61 2.60 26.99
CA ALA A 173 -26.52 3.20 27.74
C ALA A 173 -25.35 2.21 27.84
N ARG A 174 -24.25 2.55 27.22
CA ARG A 174 -22.97 1.77 27.21
C ARG A 174 -21.81 2.71 27.39
N ILE A 175 -20.69 2.17 27.86
CA ILE A 175 -19.46 2.93 27.86
C ILE A 175 -18.89 2.99 26.41
N VAL A 176 -18.57 4.21 26.01
CA VAL A 176 -18.02 4.51 24.66
C VAL A 176 -16.77 5.36 24.80
N ASN A 177 -15.90 5.33 23.81
CA ASN A 177 -14.81 6.27 23.69
C ASN A 177 -15.37 7.62 23.22
N TRP A 178 -15.20 8.64 24.04
CA TRP A 178 -15.70 9.97 23.77
C TRP A 178 -14.56 10.94 23.47
N CYS A 179 -14.66 11.70 22.40
CA CYS A 179 -13.73 12.77 22.09
C CYS A 179 -14.30 14.12 22.56
N PRO A 180 -13.75 14.76 23.61
CA PRO A 180 -14.32 16.01 24.17
C PRO A 180 -14.11 17.24 23.26
N VAL A 181 -13.17 17.17 22.31
CA VAL A 181 -12.92 18.25 21.33
C VAL A 181 -13.84 18.13 20.12
N CYS A 182 -14.00 16.91 19.58
CA CYS A 182 -14.93 16.67 18.47
C CYS A 182 -16.39 16.54 18.96
N ASN A 183 -16.57 16.39 20.26
CA ASN A 183 -17.87 16.27 20.95
C ASN A 183 -18.73 15.13 20.38
N THR A 184 -18.09 13.95 20.16
CA THR A 184 -18.74 12.77 19.59
C THR A 184 -18.07 11.48 20.08
N SER A 185 -18.84 10.38 20.03
CA SER A 185 -18.30 9.03 20.20
C SER A 185 -17.39 8.67 19.03
N ILE A 186 -16.35 7.89 19.32
CA ILE A 186 -15.45 7.32 18.34
C ILE A 186 -15.35 5.80 18.53
N SER A 187 -15.02 5.08 17.49
CA SER A 187 -14.84 3.62 17.57
C SER A 187 -13.51 3.24 18.23
N ASP A 188 -13.40 2.01 18.76
CA ASP A 188 -12.17 1.51 19.37
C ASP A 188 -10.97 1.57 18.40
N ALA A 189 -11.22 1.40 17.13
CA ALA A 189 -10.19 1.42 16.10
C ALA A 189 -9.71 2.83 15.73
N GLU A 190 -10.44 3.90 16.07
CA GLU A 190 -10.04 5.30 15.91
C GLU A 190 -9.20 5.82 17.08
N VAL A 191 -8.96 4.95 18.10
CA VAL A 191 -8.14 5.28 19.26
C VAL A 191 -6.68 4.88 18.99
N GLU A 192 -5.80 5.86 18.95
CA GLU A 192 -4.36 5.65 18.91
C GLU A 192 -3.77 5.70 20.31
N TYR A 193 -3.03 4.67 20.70
CA TYR A 193 -2.38 4.65 22.00
C TYR A 193 -0.97 5.26 21.89
N GLN A 194 -0.70 6.20 22.77
CA GLN A 194 0.60 6.90 22.84
C GLN A 194 1.17 6.77 24.23
N GLU A 195 2.45 6.44 24.32
CA GLU A 195 3.16 6.49 25.62
C GLU A 195 3.25 7.94 26.11
N GLN A 196 2.75 8.15 27.31
CA GLN A 196 2.82 9.45 27.98
C GLN A 196 3.39 9.29 29.39
N ALA A 197 4.23 10.25 29.78
CA ALA A 197 4.66 10.39 31.15
C ALA A 197 3.50 10.86 32.02
N GLY A 198 3.24 10.13 33.07
CA GLY A 198 2.19 10.41 34.04
C GLY A 198 2.61 9.95 35.42
N HIS A 199 1.65 9.71 36.29
CA HIS A 199 1.93 9.29 37.66
C HIS A 199 0.93 8.21 38.09
N PHE A 200 1.34 7.38 39.04
CA PHE A 200 0.46 6.68 39.93
C PHE A 200 0.28 7.50 41.20
N TRP A 201 -0.96 7.90 41.49
CA TRP A 201 -1.32 8.50 42.75
C TRP A 201 -1.82 7.41 43.69
N HIS A 202 -1.10 7.17 44.77
CA HIS A 202 -1.49 6.25 45.82
C HIS A 202 -2.35 6.96 46.82
N ILE A 203 -3.61 6.56 46.88
CA ILE A 203 -4.69 7.21 47.68
C ILE A 203 -5.26 6.19 48.65
N LYS A 204 -5.60 6.61 49.82
CA LYS A 204 -6.26 5.77 50.86
C LYS A 204 -7.64 6.26 51.19
N TYR A 205 -8.61 5.35 51.24
CA TYR A 205 -9.95 5.59 51.66
C TYR A 205 -10.16 5.08 53.09
N PRO A 206 -10.76 5.88 54.02
CA PRO A 206 -11.10 5.42 55.38
C PRO A 206 -12.08 4.25 55.35
N LEU A 207 -11.84 3.22 56.12
CA LEU A 207 -12.81 2.15 56.35
C LEU A 207 -13.98 2.66 57.21
N MET A 208 -15.17 2.12 57.00
CA MET A 208 -16.32 2.42 57.85
C MET A 208 -16.32 1.51 59.07
N ASN A 209 -16.48 2.11 60.26
CA ASN A 209 -16.70 1.42 61.52
C ASN A 209 -18.11 0.85 61.59
N GLU A 210 -18.34 -0.09 62.55
CA GLU A 210 -19.68 -0.66 62.77
C GLU A 210 -20.70 0.37 63.20
N ASP A 211 -20.28 1.46 63.86
CA ASP A 211 -21.15 2.56 64.28
C ASP A 211 -21.54 3.51 63.14
N GLY A 212 -21.02 3.26 61.92
CA GLY A 212 -21.30 4.10 60.76
C GLY A 212 -20.41 5.36 60.65
N THR A 213 -19.36 5.46 61.48
CA THR A 213 -18.37 6.54 61.38
C THR A 213 -17.15 6.09 60.55
N PRO A 214 -16.46 7.03 59.84
CA PRO A 214 -15.22 6.68 59.17
C PRO A 214 -14.10 6.43 60.18
N SER A 215 -13.31 5.40 59.94
CA SER A 215 -12.10 5.09 60.73
C SER A 215 -11.02 6.13 60.56
N THR A 216 -10.35 6.47 61.68
CA THR A 216 -9.16 7.37 61.64
C THR A 216 -7.83 6.60 61.54
N THR A 217 -7.91 5.28 61.70
CA THR A 217 -6.73 4.41 61.79
C THR A 217 -6.68 3.30 60.72
N GLU A 218 -7.83 2.89 60.19
CA GLU A 218 -7.93 1.85 59.16
C GLU A 218 -8.29 2.44 57.81
N PHE A 219 -7.48 2.13 56.79
CA PHE A 219 -7.63 2.65 55.46
C PHE A 219 -7.41 1.54 54.43
N LEU A 220 -8.08 1.65 53.29
CA LEU A 220 -7.82 0.83 52.10
C LEU A 220 -7.10 1.66 51.06
N THR A 221 -5.89 1.24 50.69
CA THR A 221 -4.99 1.99 49.77
C THR A 221 -5.04 1.39 48.37
N PHE A 222 -5.15 2.22 47.35
CA PHE A 222 -5.05 1.85 45.93
C PHE A 222 -4.20 2.87 45.16
N ALA A 223 -3.84 2.54 43.91
CA ALA A 223 -3.13 3.44 43.01
C ALA A 223 -3.99 3.72 41.77
N THR A 224 -3.98 4.97 41.30
CA THR A 224 -4.71 5.36 40.09
C THR A 224 -3.91 6.31 39.24
N THR A 225 -4.07 6.23 37.92
CA THR A 225 -3.54 7.21 36.96
C THR A 225 -4.50 8.35 36.68
N ARG A 226 -5.75 8.28 37.20
CA ARG A 226 -6.83 9.22 36.95
C ARG A 226 -7.57 9.63 38.24
N PRO A 227 -6.91 10.41 39.11
CA PRO A 227 -7.53 10.83 40.39
C PRO A 227 -8.86 11.58 40.24
N GLU A 228 -9.04 12.33 39.15
CA GLU A 228 -10.26 13.09 38.88
C GLU A 228 -11.52 12.23 38.82
N THR A 229 -11.37 10.98 38.31
CA THR A 229 -12.54 10.09 38.18
C THR A 229 -13.00 9.53 39.51
N MET A 230 -12.21 9.64 40.60
CA MET A 230 -12.58 9.15 41.91
C MET A 230 -13.91 9.71 42.42
N LEU A 231 -14.26 10.92 42.02
CA LEU A 231 -15.53 11.54 42.41
C LEU A 231 -16.76 10.72 41.95
N GLY A 232 -16.59 9.86 40.94
CA GLY A 232 -17.58 8.93 40.42
C GLY A 232 -17.47 7.50 40.93
N ASP A 233 -16.56 7.21 41.88
CA ASP A 233 -16.36 5.84 42.40
C ASP A 233 -17.62 5.35 43.08
N THR A 234 -17.99 4.10 42.82
CA THR A 234 -19.16 3.43 43.39
C THR A 234 -18.81 2.14 44.14
N ALA A 235 -17.59 1.69 44.04
CA ALA A 235 -17.02 0.62 44.85
C ALA A 235 -15.50 0.68 44.89
N VAL A 236 -14.89 -0.13 45.75
CA VAL A 236 -13.49 -0.52 45.68
C VAL A 236 -13.46 -2.06 45.56
N ALA A 237 -12.68 -2.59 44.63
CA ALA A 237 -12.60 -4.03 44.37
C ALA A 237 -11.31 -4.64 44.93
N ILE A 238 -11.45 -5.83 45.48
CA ILE A 238 -10.38 -6.70 45.95
C ILE A 238 -10.55 -8.09 45.33
N HIS A 239 -9.47 -8.85 45.16
CA HIS A 239 -9.60 -10.22 44.69
C HIS A 239 -10.15 -11.13 45.81
N PRO A 240 -11.15 -12.01 45.55
CA PRO A 240 -11.77 -12.86 46.57
C PRO A 240 -10.77 -13.75 47.32
N ASP A 241 -9.71 -14.20 46.65
CA ASP A 241 -8.70 -15.09 47.25
C ASP A 241 -7.43 -14.35 47.74
N ASP A 242 -7.48 -13.01 47.87
CA ASP A 242 -6.38 -12.25 48.42
C ASP A 242 -6.38 -12.27 49.96
N GLU A 243 -5.53 -13.07 50.54
CA GLU A 243 -5.42 -13.25 51.99
C GLU A 243 -5.16 -11.95 52.75
N ARG A 244 -4.57 -10.94 52.10
CA ARG A 244 -4.33 -9.61 52.72
C ARG A 244 -5.63 -8.89 53.07
N TYR A 245 -6.69 -9.15 52.35
CA TYR A 245 -7.94 -8.39 52.40
C TYR A 245 -9.17 -9.22 52.74
N THR A 246 -9.05 -10.51 53.07
CA THR A 246 -10.20 -11.37 53.44
C THR A 246 -11.00 -10.81 54.62
N HIS A 247 -10.37 -10.10 55.56
CA HIS A 247 -11.01 -9.45 56.67
C HIS A 247 -11.85 -8.22 56.31
N LEU A 248 -11.79 -7.78 55.07
CA LEU A 248 -12.50 -6.63 54.54
C LEU A 248 -13.73 -7.02 53.71
N HIS A 249 -13.98 -8.30 53.49
CA HIS A 249 -15.15 -8.79 52.78
C HIS A 249 -16.42 -8.24 53.42
N GLY A 250 -17.31 -7.66 52.57
CA GLY A 250 -18.59 -7.04 53.01
C GLY A 250 -18.46 -5.71 53.76
N ARG A 251 -17.26 -5.19 53.99
CA ARG A 251 -17.04 -3.86 54.57
C ARG A 251 -17.25 -2.75 53.55
N LYS A 252 -17.23 -1.52 54.03
CA LYS A 252 -17.43 -0.30 53.24
C LYS A 252 -16.29 0.68 53.50
N VAL A 253 -16.05 1.60 52.56
CA VAL A 253 -15.13 2.72 52.72
C VAL A 253 -15.86 4.04 52.52
N LEU A 254 -15.34 5.11 53.09
CA LEU A 254 -15.76 6.46 52.79
C LEU A 254 -14.96 6.99 51.59
N LEU A 255 -15.64 7.31 50.49
CA LEU A 255 -15.07 8.08 49.39
C LEU A 255 -14.92 9.54 49.89
N PRO A 256 -13.67 10.03 50.05
CA PRO A 256 -13.47 11.39 50.56
C PRO A 256 -13.96 12.47 49.58
N ILE A 257 -13.93 13.72 50.01
CA ILE A 257 -14.34 14.90 49.22
C ILE A 257 -15.85 14.94 48.98
N VAL A 258 -16.42 13.91 48.33
CA VAL A 258 -17.88 13.82 48.11
C VAL A 258 -18.63 13.12 49.25
N ASN A 259 -17.92 12.62 50.25
CA ASN A 259 -18.44 11.98 51.46
C ASN A 259 -19.48 10.88 51.18
N ARG A 260 -19.21 10.02 50.18
CA ARG A 260 -20.04 8.88 49.79
C ARG A 260 -19.53 7.60 50.42
N VAL A 261 -20.41 6.83 51.06
CA VAL A 261 -20.07 5.49 51.53
C VAL A 261 -20.27 4.51 50.40
N ILE A 262 -19.22 3.80 50.03
CA ILE A 262 -19.18 2.80 48.93
C ILE A 262 -18.75 1.43 49.43
N PRO A 263 -19.25 0.32 48.84
CA PRO A 263 -18.90 -1.03 49.23
C PRO A 263 -17.50 -1.43 48.79
N ILE A 264 -16.90 -2.37 49.48
CA ILE A 264 -15.79 -3.20 49.02
C ILE A 264 -16.42 -4.43 48.37
N VAL A 265 -16.09 -4.68 47.09
CA VAL A 265 -16.61 -5.79 46.31
C VAL A 265 -15.48 -6.79 46.00
N GLU A 266 -15.84 -8.05 45.91
CA GLU A 266 -14.92 -9.14 45.65
C GLU A 266 -15.05 -9.51 44.17
N ASP A 267 -13.98 -9.25 43.36
CA ASP A 267 -14.01 -9.53 41.91
C ASP A 267 -12.69 -10.10 41.43
N ALA A 268 -12.76 -11.22 40.70
CA ALA A 268 -11.61 -11.90 40.14
C ALA A 268 -10.87 -11.09 39.04
N TYR A 269 -11.45 -9.99 38.60
CA TYR A 269 -10.79 -9.03 37.73
C TYR A 269 -9.54 -8.40 38.35
N VAL A 270 -9.52 -8.25 39.69
CA VAL A 270 -8.40 -7.60 40.39
C VAL A 270 -7.15 -8.48 40.34
N ASP A 271 -6.06 -7.94 39.83
CA ASP A 271 -4.77 -8.60 39.87
C ASP A 271 -4.12 -8.41 41.25
N ARG A 272 -3.95 -9.51 42.00
CA ARG A 272 -3.37 -9.55 43.36
C ARG A 272 -1.93 -9.08 43.43
N GLU A 273 -1.18 -9.25 42.32
CA GLU A 273 0.26 -8.97 42.27
C GLU A 273 0.54 -7.55 41.73
N PHE A 274 -0.46 -6.90 41.12
CA PHE A 274 -0.30 -5.58 40.59
C PHE A 274 -0.59 -4.49 41.63
N GLY A 275 0.37 -3.62 41.87
CA GLY A 275 0.25 -2.48 42.80
C GLY A 275 -0.09 -2.89 44.23
N THR A 276 -1.23 -2.41 44.74
CA THR A 276 -1.72 -2.75 46.08
C THR A 276 -2.62 -3.98 46.08
N GLY A 277 -3.03 -4.51 44.94
CA GLY A 277 -4.07 -5.55 44.82
C GLY A 277 -5.49 -5.01 45.12
N VAL A 278 -5.66 -3.69 45.05
CA VAL A 278 -6.93 -2.97 45.29
C VAL A 278 -7.18 -2.03 44.11
N VAL A 279 -8.39 -2.04 43.59
CA VAL A 279 -8.80 -1.20 42.44
C VAL A 279 -10.01 -0.39 42.78
N LYS A 280 -9.98 0.91 42.55
CA LYS A 280 -11.18 1.76 42.61
C LYS A 280 -12.07 1.42 41.43
N ILE A 281 -13.38 1.44 41.61
CA ILE A 281 -14.33 1.10 40.55
C ILE A 281 -15.17 2.33 40.21
N THR A 282 -14.99 2.83 39.00
CA THR A 282 -15.69 3.98 38.44
C THR A 282 -16.41 3.55 37.14
N PRO A 283 -17.59 2.93 37.24
CA PRO A 283 -18.27 2.33 36.09
C PRO A 283 -18.57 3.30 34.94
N ALA A 284 -18.64 4.60 35.23
CA ALA A 284 -18.92 5.62 34.21
C ALA A 284 -17.69 5.97 33.33
N HIS A 285 -16.45 5.67 33.77
CA HIS A 285 -15.22 6.23 33.18
C HIS A 285 -14.12 5.23 32.91
N ASP A 286 -14.39 3.94 33.08
CA ASP A 286 -13.51 2.85 32.72
C ASP A 286 -14.27 1.64 32.16
N PRO A 287 -13.90 1.07 30.99
CA PRO A 287 -14.61 -0.07 30.40
C PRO A 287 -14.60 -1.32 31.29
N ASN A 288 -13.51 -1.61 32.01
CA ASN A 288 -13.43 -2.74 32.90
C ASN A 288 -14.26 -2.52 34.15
N ASP A 289 -14.20 -1.32 34.74
CA ASP A 289 -15.01 -0.94 35.87
C ASP A 289 -16.52 -0.97 35.56
N PHE A 290 -16.89 -0.67 34.30
CA PHE A 290 -18.25 -0.79 33.83
C PHE A 290 -18.78 -2.24 33.89
N GLU A 291 -17.93 -3.21 33.46
CA GLU A 291 -18.28 -4.62 33.53
C GLU A 291 -18.32 -5.14 35.00
N VAL A 292 -17.39 -4.69 35.86
CA VAL A 292 -17.46 -4.94 37.31
C VAL A 292 -18.76 -4.35 37.88
N GLY A 293 -19.09 -3.12 37.49
CA GLY A 293 -20.32 -2.46 37.90
C GLY A 293 -21.58 -3.25 37.55
N LYS A 294 -21.66 -3.84 36.37
CA LYS A 294 -22.77 -4.73 35.98
C LYS A 294 -22.86 -6.01 36.84
N ARG A 295 -21.71 -6.66 37.07
CA ARG A 295 -21.65 -7.91 37.86
C ARG A 295 -22.12 -7.69 39.30
N HIS A 296 -21.87 -6.49 39.86
CA HIS A 296 -22.15 -6.17 41.25
C HIS A 296 -23.32 -5.18 41.41
N ASP A 297 -24.07 -4.90 40.33
CA ASP A 297 -25.21 -3.96 40.30
C ASP A 297 -24.86 -2.60 40.92
N LEU A 298 -23.69 -2.05 40.57
CA LEU A 298 -23.21 -0.78 41.09
C LEU A 298 -23.84 0.40 40.34
N PRO A 299 -24.09 1.54 41.02
CA PRO A 299 -24.53 2.75 40.36
C PRO A 299 -23.49 3.28 39.34
N VAL A 300 -23.98 3.84 38.25
CA VAL A 300 -23.13 4.50 37.24
C VAL A 300 -23.22 6.01 37.45
N ILE A 301 -22.14 6.63 37.94
CA ILE A 301 -22.09 8.06 38.25
C ILE A 301 -21.11 8.75 37.32
N ASN A 302 -21.62 9.37 36.26
CA ASN A 302 -20.82 10.19 35.36
C ASN A 302 -20.46 11.52 36.01
N ILE A 303 -19.19 11.90 35.99
CA ILE A 303 -18.67 13.14 36.58
C ILE A 303 -18.20 14.18 35.53
N LEU A 304 -18.25 13.83 34.24
CA LEU A 304 -17.81 14.70 33.16
C LEU A 304 -18.98 15.20 32.30
N ASN A 305 -18.89 16.43 31.86
CA ASN A 305 -19.64 16.97 30.75
C ASN A 305 -19.04 16.48 29.40
N ASP A 306 -19.70 16.77 28.29
CA ASP A 306 -19.30 16.36 26.97
C ASP A 306 -17.97 17.00 26.49
N ASP A 307 -17.65 18.17 27.05
CA ASP A 307 -16.36 18.85 26.84
C ASP A 307 -15.27 18.42 27.83
N ALA A 308 -15.50 17.37 28.59
CA ALA A 308 -14.66 16.86 29.69
C ALA A 308 -14.36 17.85 30.81
N THR A 309 -15.20 18.85 31.01
CA THR A 309 -15.26 19.59 32.28
C THR A 309 -16.01 18.76 33.33
N ILE A 310 -15.72 19.00 34.61
CA ILE A 310 -16.40 18.34 35.72
C ILE A 310 -17.88 18.81 35.77
N ASN A 311 -18.81 17.87 35.85
CA ASN A 311 -20.22 18.18 35.98
C ASN A 311 -20.68 18.33 37.46
N LYS A 312 -21.96 18.55 37.66
CA LYS A 312 -22.58 18.74 39.01
C LYS A 312 -22.28 17.60 40.00
N ASN A 313 -22.02 16.37 39.53
CA ASN A 313 -21.70 15.24 40.41
C ASN A 313 -20.29 15.34 41.01
N GLY A 314 -19.44 16.19 40.47
CA GLY A 314 -18.12 16.49 41.01
C GLY A 314 -18.12 17.57 42.10
N GLY A 315 -19.31 18.06 42.51
CA GLY A 315 -19.49 18.99 43.62
C GLY A 315 -18.74 20.32 43.40
N LYS A 316 -17.87 20.69 44.31
CA LYS A 316 -17.17 21.98 44.27
C LYS A 316 -16.19 22.14 43.08
N PHE A 317 -15.89 21.08 42.35
CA PHE A 317 -15.05 21.11 41.14
C PHE A 317 -15.86 21.30 39.86
N GLU A 318 -17.21 21.45 39.97
CA GLU A 318 -18.06 21.70 38.81
C GLU A 318 -17.54 22.82 37.93
N GLY A 319 -17.50 22.59 36.61
CA GLY A 319 -17.01 23.54 35.59
C GLY A 319 -15.50 23.57 35.40
N MET A 320 -14.71 22.90 36.24
CA MET A 320 -13.25 22.82 36.04
C MET A 320 -12.89 21.84 34.90
N ASP A 321 -11.83 22.18 34.14
CA ASP A 321 -11.23 21.21 33.21
C ASP A 321 -10.75 19.97 33.98
N ARG A 322 -10.86 18.80 33.36
CA ARG A 322 -10.48 17.50 33.95
C ARG A 322 -9.06 17.49 34.55
N TYR A 323 -8.10 18.16 33.92
CA TYR A 323 -6.70 18.18 34.39
C TYR A 323 -6.49 19.20 35.49
N GLU A 324 -7.18 20.32 35.45
CA GLU A 324 -7.22 21.28 36.57
C GLU A 324 -7.88 20.68 37.81
N ALA A 325 -9.00 19.98 37.60
CA ALA A 325 -9.67 19.25 38.66
C ALA A 325 -8.78 18.17 39.28
N ARG A 326 -8.04 17.41 38.43
CA ARG A 326 -7.06 16.40 38.87
C ARG A 326 -6.05 17.01 39.84
N LYS A 327 -5.46 18.16 39.51
CA LYS A 327 -4.49 18.85 40.38
C LYS A 327 -5.14 19.29 41.70
N ALA A 328 -6.28 19.92 41.64
CA ALA A 328 -7.00 20.40 42.82
C ALA A 328 -7.43 19.26 43.76
N ILE A 329 -7.88 18.13 43.20
CA ILE A 329 -8.23 16.92 43.96
C ILE A 329 -7.02 16.33 44.67
N VAL A 330 -5.91 16.22 43.98
CA VAL A 330 -4.65 15.69 44.55
C VAL A 330 -4.15 16.59 45.70
N GLU A 331 -4.16 17.89 45.50
CA GLU A 331 -3.79 18.86 46.56
C GLU A 331 -4.68 18.73 47.77
N GLU A 332 -5.98 18.55 47.60
CA GLU A 332 -6.91 18.38 48.69
C GLU A 332 -6.72 17.07 49.44
N LEU A 333 -6.49 15.98 48.71
CA LEU A 333 -6.20 14.68 49.33
C LEU A 333 -4.89 14.72 50.15
N ASP A 334 -3.93 15.48 49.70
CA ASP A 334 -2.67 15.72 50.45
C ASP A 334 -2.92 16.48 51.72
N GLN A 335 -3.70 17.57 51.66
CA GLN A 335 -4.10 18.34 52.82
C GLN A 335 -4.91 17.55 53.85
N MET A 336 -5.72 16.59 53.34
CA MET A 336 -6.47 15.64 54.18
C MET A 336 -5.60 14.53 54.76
N GLY A 337 -4.35 14.38 54.33
CA GLY A 337 -3.47 13.28 54.70
C GLY A 337 -3.87 11.93 54.08
N LEU A 338 -4.61 11.96 52.95
CA LEU A 338 -5.11 10.78 52.26
C LEU A 338 -4.31 10.43 51.02
N LEU A 339 -3.42 11.30 50.58
CA LEU A 339 -2.41 11.00 49.56
C LEU A 339 -1.20 10.30 50.22
N VAL A 340 -0.90 9.10 49.79
CA VAL A 340 0.18 8.28 50.38
C VAL A 340 1.52 8.58 49.71
N LYS A 341 1.54 8.55 48.37
CA LYS A 341 2.71 8.88 47.54
C LYS A 341 2.29 9.17 46.09
N ILE A 342 3.18 9.83 45.36
CA ILE A 342 3.10 10.01 43.93
C ILE A 342 4.31 9.26 43.33
N GLU A 343 4.07 8.43 42.34
CA GLU A 343 5.11 7.64 41.69
C GLU A 343 5.07 7.88 40.18
N ASP A 344 6.22 8.21 39.60
CA ASP A 344 6.32 8.42 38.16
C ASP A 344 5.98 7.14 37.42
N HIS A 345 5.12 7.26 36.42
CA HIS A 345 4.65 6.14 35.61
C HIS A 345 4.47 6.53 34.15
N VAL A 346 5.01 5.71 33.26
CA VAL A 346 4.76 5.85 31.84
C VAL A 346 3.70 4.83 31.43
N HIS A 347 2.64 5.30 30.80
CA HIS A 347 1.54 4.44 30.39
C HIS A 347 0.97 4.85 29.04
N ASN A 348 0.32 3.91 28.39
CA ASN A 348 -0.36 4.17 27.12
C ASN A 348 -1.67 4.89 27.34
N VAL A 349 -1.79 6.06 26.72
CA VAL A 349 -3.00 6.90 26.76
C VAL A 349 -3.66 6.86 25.40
N GLY A 350 -4.96 6.54 25.37
CA GLY A 350 -5.76 6.57 24.15
C GLY A 350 -6.01 8.01 23.69
N THR A 351 -5.72 8.30 22.44
CA THR A 351 -5.97 9.57 21.79
C THR A 351 -6.78 9.39 20.52
N HIS A 352 -7.61 10.36 20.15
CA HIS A 352 -8.37 10.35 18.92
C HIS A 352 -7.44 10.56 17.71
N ASP A 353 -7.49 9.71 16.72
CA ASP A 353 -6.59 9.71 15.54
C ASP A 353 -6.64 11.02 14.74
N ARG A 354 -7.77 11.76 14.76
CA ARG A 354 -8.00 12.99 14.01
C ARG A 354 -7.51 14.25 14.70
N CYS A 355 -7.90 14.45 15.97
CA CYS A 355 -7.60 15.67 16.72
C CYS A 355 -6.49 15.49 17.75
N LYS A 356 -5.98 14.25 17.94
CA LYS A 356 -4.92 13.88 18.91
C LYS A 356 -5.25 14.20 20.38
N THR A 357 -6.50 14.48 20.68
CA THR A 357 -6.98 14.71 22.03
C THR A 357 -7.10 13.38 22.78
N THR A 358 -6.73 13.37 24.05
CA THR A 358 -6.99 12.24 24.96
C THR A 358 -8.48 11.98 25.05
N ILE A 359 -8.87 10.75 24.73
CA ILE A 359 -10.28 10.32 24.81
C ILE A 359 -10.72 10.12 26.24
N GLU A 360 -12.04 10.23 26.49
CA GLU A 360 -12.69 9.92 27.76
C GLU A 360 -13.64 8.74 27.59
N PRO A 361 -13.39 7.60 28.24
CA PRO A 361 -14.42 6.57 28.37
C PRO A 361 -15.60 7.16 29.14
N MET A 362 -16.79 7.15 28.54
CA MET A 362 -18.02 7.72 29.16
C MET A 362 -19.21 6.84 28.84
N VAL A 363 -20.10 6.68 29.79
CA VAL A 363 -21.39 6.04 29.56
C VAL A 363 -22.32 7.01 28.85
N LYS A 364 -22.78 6.63 27.68
CA LYS A 364 -23.69 7.41 26.84
C LYS A 364 -24.79 6.53 26.28
N ASP A 365 -25.94 7.12 26.07
CA ASP A 365 -27.07 6.50 25.39
C ASP A 365 -26.83 6.60 23.87
N GLN A 366 -26.51 5.48 23.24
CA GLN A 366 -26.06 5.41 21.85
C GLN A 366 -26.77 4.27 21.07
N TRP A 367 -26.71 4.32 19.76
CA TRP A 367 -27.15 3.24 18.90
C TRP A 367 -26.03 2.25 18.64
N PHE A 368 -26.34 0.95 18.76
CA PHE A 368 -25.38 -0.15 18.60
C PHE A 368 -25.89 -1.22 17.64
N VAL A 369 -24.94 -1.90 17.00
CA VAL A 369 -25.16 -3.15 16.26
C VAL A 369 -24.64 -4.30 17.10
N LYS A 370 -25.49 -5.30 17.36
CA LYS A 370 -25.08 -6.59 17.96
C LYS A 370 -24.29 -7.39 16.98
N MET A 371 -23.05 -7.73 17.34
CA MET A 371 -22.11 -8.37 16.41
C MET A 371 -22.07 -9.90 16.53
N ASP A 372 -22.50 -10.49 17.64
CA ASP A 372 -22.32 -11.90 17.95
C ASP A 372 -22.79 -12.87 16.85
N GLU A 373 -23.96 -12.60 16.25
CA GLU A 373 -24.52 -13.44 15.18
C GLU A 373 -24.04 -13.01 13.80
N LEU A 374 -23.90 -11.69 13.57
CA LEU A 374 -23.52 -11.12 12.29
C LEU A 374 -22.09 -11.49 11.86
N ILE A 375 -21.19 -11.67 12.84
CA ILE A 375 -19.79 -11.99 12.53
C ILE A 375 -19.56 -13.44 12.14
N LYS A 376 -20.44 -14.38 12.53
CA LYS A 376 -20.26 -15.81 12.28
C LYS A 376 -20.10 -16.17 10.81
N PRO A 377 -21.01 -15.77 9.90
CA PRO A 377 -20.85 -16.08 8.49
C PRO A 377 -19.60 -15.42 7.89
N ALA A 378 -19.25 -14.20 8.31
CA ALA A 378 -18.06 -13.52 7.87
C ALA A 378 -16.78 -14.27 8.27
N ARG A 379 -16.72 -14.78 9.49
CA ARG A 379 -15.60 -15.58 9.98
C ARG A 379 -15.47 -16.91 9.23
N GLU A 380 -16.56 -17.63 9.05
CA GLU A 380 -16.58 -18.92 8.35
C GLU A 380 -16.23 -18.77 6.86
N ALA A 381 -16.64 -17.70 6.18
CA ALA A 381 -16.33 -17.47 4.77
C ALA A 381 -14.82 -17.38 4.49
N VAL A 382 -14.05 -16.77 5.37
CA VAL A 382 -12.58 -16.72 5.26
C VAL A 382 -11.97 -18.07 5.67
N LYS A 383 -12.44 -18.66 6.77
CA LYS A 383 -11.93 -19.94 7.29
C LYS A 383 -12.07 -21.10 6.31
N ASN A 384 -13.15 -21.16 5.56
CA ASN A 384 -13.41 -22.21 4.57
C ASN A 384 -12.90 -21.89 3.16
N GLY A 385 -12.26 -20.74 2.98
CA GLY A 385 -11.68 -20.28 1.71
C GLY A 385 -12.70 -19.76 0.69
N GLU A 386 -13.93 -19.51 1.10
CA GLU A 386 -14.95 -18.88 0.26
C GLU A 386 -14.59 -17.45 -0.12
N ILE A 387 -13.96 -16.74 0.80
CA ILE A 387 -13.27 -15.46 0.57
C ILE A 387 -11.78 -15.66 0.83
N LYS A 388 -10.95 -15.33 -0.16
CA LYS A 388 -9.50 -15.44 -0.05
C LYS A 388 -8.88 -14.10 0.38
N LEU A 389 -7.99 -14.12 1.36
CA LEU A 389 -7.19 -12.98 1.76
C LEU A 389 -5.76 -13.12 1.21
N ILE A 390 -5.31 -12.15 0.46
CA ILE A 390 -3.98 -12.16 -0.16
C ILE A 390 -3.18 -10.94 0.34
N PRO A 391 -2.04 -11.18 0.99
CA PRO A 391 -1.42 -12.47 1.30
C PRO A 391 -2.12 -13.18 2.48
N GLU A 392 -2.06 -14.50 2.51
CA GLU A 392 -2.71 -15.37 3.51
C GLU A 392 -2.35 -15.00 4.98
N ARG A 393 -1.15 -14.47 5.21
CA ARG A 393 -0.75 -14.02 6.56
C ARG A 393 -1.70 -12.97 7.17
N MET A 394 -2.50 -12.29 6.37
CA MET A 394 -3.51 -11.30 6.84
C MET A 394 -4.71 -11.97 7.52
N GLU A 395 -4.92 -13.27 7.32
CA GLU A 395 -5.95 -14.04 8.01
C GLU A 395 -5.77 -14.01 9.53
N LYS A 396 -4.51 -14.04 10.02
CA LYS A 396 -4.23 -13.92 11.45
C LYS A 396 -4.77 -12.62 12.03
N ASN A 397 -4.61 -11.52 11.32
CA ASN A 397 -5.12 -10.22 11.74
C ASN A 397 -6.65 -10.19 11.67
N TYR A 398 -7.23 -10.73 10.61
CA TYR A 398 -8.67 -10.86 10.42
C TYR A 398 -9.33 -11.65 11.56
N PHE A 399 -8.81 -12.83 11.90
CA PHE A 399 -9.35 -13.66 12.98
C PHE A 399 -9.15 -13.03 14.35
N ASN A 400 -8.04 -12.35 14.60
CA ASN A 400 -7.84 -11.63 15.86
C ASN A 400 -8.96 -10.58 16.10
N TRP A 401 -9.37 -9.86 15.07
CA TRP A 401 -10.47 -8.90 15.16
C TRP A 401 -11.84 -9.58 15.28
N THR A 402 -12.10 -10.63 14.53
CA THR A 402 -13.41 -11.31 14.52
C THR A 402 -13.66 -12.15 15.77
N ASP A 403 -12.60 -12.68 16.40
CA ASP A 403 -12.70 -13.45 17.65
C ASP A 403 -12.94 -12.57 18.88
N ASN A 404 -12.56 -11.29 18.80
CA ASN A 404 -12.68 -10.32 19.91
C ASN A 404 -13.66 -9.19 19.62
N ILE A 405 -14.58 -9.39 18.68
CA ILE A 405 -15.51 -8.34 18.27
C ILE A 405 -16.50 -8.01 19.37
N ARG A 406 -16.78 -6.71 19.54
CA ARG A 406 -17.78 -6.19 20.45
C ARG A 406 -18.91 -5.53 19.67
N ASP A 407 -20.02 -5.24 20.36
CA ASP A 407 -21.12 -4.45 19.78
C ASP A 407 -20.58 -3.14 19.25
N TRP A 408 -20.96 -2.82 18.03
CA TRP A 408 -20.47 -1.64 17.32
C TRP A 408 -21.34 -0.42 17.57
N CYS A 409 -20.78 0.63 18.18
CA CYS A 409 -21.43 1.92 18.32
C CYS A 409 -21.49 2.62 16.95
N ILE A 410 -22.70 2.84 16.45
CA ILE A 410 -22.95 3.40 15.11
C ILE A 410 -23.42 4.85 15.11
N SER A 411 -23.79 5.43 16.23
CA SER A 411 -24.24 6.83 16.29
C SER A 411 -23.06 7.79 16.50
N ARG A 412 -23.12 8.94 15.83
CA ARG A 412 -22.16 10.04 15.93
C ARG A 412 -22.91 11.35 16.10
N GLN A 413 -22.44 12.19 17.00
CA GLN A 413 -23.04 13.51 17.31
C GLN A 413 -22.53 14.56 16.30
N LEU A 414 -22.67 14.24 15.01
CA LEU A 414 -22.26 15.07 13.88
C LEU A 414 -23.47 15.59 13.12
N TRP A 415 -23.25 16.59 12.30
CA TRP A 415 -24.25 17.07 11.34
C TRP A 415 -24.04 16.51 9.94
N TRP A 416 -22.80 16.23 9.56
CA TRP A 416 -22.44 15.68 8.26
C TRP A 416 -22.43 14.16 8.28
N GLY A 417 -23.39 13.54 7.63
CA GLY A 417 -23.55 12.09 7.51
C GLY A 417 -25.02 11.69 7.35
N HIS A 418 -25.26 10.37 7.27
CA HIS A 418 -26.61 9.82 7.21
C HIS A 418 -27.31 9.98 8.55
N ARG A 419 -28.39 10.76 8.57
CA ARG A 419 -29.15 10.97 9.80
C ARG A 419 -29.89 9.70 10.19
N ILE A 420 -29.84 9.36 11.47
CA ILE A 420 -30.47 8.14 12.00
C ILE A 420 -32.00 8.19 11.78
N PRO A 421 -32.60 7.15 11.16
CA PRO A 421 -34.04 7.12 10.83
C PRO A 421 -34.86 6.65 12.02
N ALA A 422 -34.67 7.32 13.14
CA ALA A 422 -35.44 7.13 14.38
C ALA A 422 -36.16 8.42 14.76
N TYR A 423 -37.41 8.31 15.14
CA TYR A 423 -38.29 9.44 15.37
C TYR A 423 -38.92 9.34 16.78
N TYR A 424 -38.74 10.36 17.58
CA TYR A 424 -39.27 10.45 18.95
C TYR A 424 -40.60 11.18 18.95
N CYS A 425 -41.65 10.55 19.49
CA CYS A 425 -42.91 11.20 19.68
C CYS A 425 -42.76 12.32 20.70
N ASP A 426 -43.14 13.54 20.32
CA ASP A 426 -42.96 14.72 21.19
C ASP A 426 -43.83 14.68 22.44
N ASP A 427 -44.96 13.93 22.42
CA ASP A 427 -45.86 13.84 23.55
C ASP A 427 -45.51 12.72 24.54
N CYS A 428 -45.15 11.52 24.06
CA CYS A 428 -44.97 10.37 24.93
C CYS A 428 -43.56 9.77 24.94
N GLY A 429 -42.65 10.29 24.12
CA GLY A 429 -41.29 9.84 24.02
C GLY A 429 -41.09 8.47 23.31
N GLU A 430 -42.17 7.89 22.76
CA GLU A 430 -42.08 6.64 22.01
C GLU A 430 -41.14 6.78 20.83
N VAL A 431 -40.26 5.78 20.62
CA VAL A 431 -39.27 5.77 19.52
C VAL A 431 -39.82 4.94 18.40
N VAL A 432 -39.96 5.53 17.22
CA VAL A 432 -40.39 4.85 16.00
C VAL A 432 -39.23 4.85 15.00
N VAL A 433 -38.73 3.67 14.66
CA VAL A 433 -37.74 3.50 13.61
C VAL A 433 -38.49 3.23 12.30
N ALA A 434 -38.29 4.09 11.31
CA ALA A 434 -39.03 4.02 10.05
C ALA A 434 -38.20 4.67 8.91
N LYS A 435 -38.50 4.27 7.67
CA LYS A 435 -37.83 4.86 6.46
C LYS A 435 -38.16 6.34 6.28
N GLU A 436 -39.36 6.72 6.69
CA GLU A 436 -39.87 8.08 6.61
C GLU A 436 -40.46 8.48 7.96
N MET A 437 -40.59 9.78 8.19
CA MET A 437 -41.22 10.30 9.44
C MET A 437 -42.64 9.75 9.58
N PRO A 438 -42.98 9.13 10.72
CA PRO A 438 -44.30 8.59 10.97
C PRO A 438 -45.37 9.70 10.96
N LYS A 439 -46.53 9.41 10.46
CA LYS A 439 -47.67 10.35 10.47
C LYS A 439 -48.36 10.40 11.80
N VAL A 440 -48.38 9.28 12.55
CA VAL A 440 -49.13 9.10 13.81
C VAL A 440 -48.33 8.19 14.74
N CYS A 441 -48.23 8.58 16.01
CA CYS A 441 -47.58 7.75 17.03
C CYS A 441 -48.43 6.51 17.31
N PRO A 442 -47.84 5.30 17.24
CA PRO A 442 -48.61 4.07 17.48
C PRO A 442 -49.11 3.92 18.93
N LYS A 443 -48.50 4.67 19.88
CA LYS A 443 -48.79 4.56 21.30
C LYS A 443 -49.81 5.60 21.78
N CYS A 444 -49.68 6.87 21.39
CA CYS A 444 -50.51 7.96 21.91
C CYS A 444 -51.33 8.69 20.85
N GLY A 445 -51.14 8.43 19.57
CA GLY A 445 -51.86 9.09 18.47
C GLY A 445 -51.32 10.49 18.10
N CYS A 446 -50.24 10.98 18.72
CA CYS A 446 -49.59 12.25 18.38
C CYS A 446 -49.09 12.25 16.94
N THR A 447 -49.12 13.44 16.32
CA THR A 447 -48.64 13.62 14.92
C THR A 447 -47.33 14.40 14.84
N HIS A 448 -46.71 14.73 15.96
CA HIS A 448 -45.46 15.50 16.02
C HIS A 448 -44.32 14.59 16.48
N PHE A 449 -43.24 14.63 15.72
CA PHE A 449 -42.05 13.82 15.97
C PHE A 449 -40.81 14.66 15.79
N THR A 450 -39.85 14.40 16.63
CA THR A 450 -38.46 14.90 16.44
C THR A 450 -37.56 13.74 15.99
N GLN A 451 -36.89 13.92 14.84
CA GLN A 451 -35.93 12.94 14.35
C GLN A 451 -34.66 12.94 15.20
N ASP A 452 -34.07 11.78 15.45
CA ASP A 452 -32.79 11.63 16.14
C ASP A 452 -31.76 12.63 15.58
N PRO A 453 -31.08 13.41 16.43
CA PRO A 453 -30.11 14.41 15.96
C PRO A 453 -28.81 13.81 15.43
N ASP A 454 -28.50 12.57 15.81
CA ASP A 454 -27.24 11.92 15.48
C ASP A 454 -27.19 11.43 14.02
N THR A 455 -26.00 11.25 13.54
CA THR A 455 -25.72 10.62 12.24
C THR A 455 -25.05 9.26 12.44
N LEU A 456 -25.08 8.44 11.40
CA LEU A 456 -24.41 7.14 11.39
C LEU A 456 -22.90 7.29 11.18
N ASP A 457 -22.14 6.37 11.77
CA ASP A 457 -20.73 6.14 11.48
C ASP A 457 -20.52 5.96 9.96
N THR A 458 -19.51 6.63 9.39
CA THR A 458 -19.21 6.54 7.95
C THR A 458 -19.04 5.08 7.48
N TRP A 459 -18.51 4.23 8.35
CA TRP A 459 -18.31 2.81 8.05
C TRP A 459 -19.61 2.01 7.94
N PHE A 460 -20.73 2.54 8.41
CA PHE A 460 -22.03 1.91 8.26
C PHE A 460 -22.50 1.95 6.79
N SER A 461 -22.39 3.11 6.14
CA SER A 461 -22.68 3.24 4.72
C SER A 461 -21.60 2.56 3.85
N SER A 462 -20.33 2.78 4.18
CA SER A 462 -19.22 2.18 3.42
C SER A 462 -19.25 0.65 3.39
N ALA A 463 -19.84 0.01 4.40
CA ALA A 463 -20.05 -1.44 4.46
C ALA A 463 -21.00 -1.99 3.37
N LEU A 464 -21.82 -1.13 2.78
CA LEU A 464 -22.82 -1.50 1.76
C LEU A 464 -22.30 -1.33 0.34
N TRP A 465 -21.11 -0.74 0.19
CA TRP A 465 -20.53 -0.28 -1.06
C TRP A 465 -20.54 -1.32 -2.20
N PRO A 466 -20.24 -2.62 -1.99
CA PRO A 466 -20.25 -3.60 -3.07
C PRO A 466 -21.60 -3.85 -3.74
N PHE A 467 -22.72 -3.57 -3.06
CA PHE A 467 -24.06 -3.84 -3.58
C PHE A 467 -24.92 -2.57 -3.68
N GLU A 468 -24.76 -1.57 -2.81
CA GLU A 468 -25.53 -0.33 -2.94
C GLU A 468 -25.16 0.45 -4.21
N THR A 469 -23.90 0.38 -4.64
CA THR A 469 -23.45 1.01 -5.89
C THR A 469 -24.05 0.41 -7.14
N LEU A 470 -24.51 -0.84 -7.05
CA LEU A 470 -25.18 -1.59 -8.13
C LEU A 470 -26.70 -1.49 -8.08
N GLY A 471 -27.22 -0.66 -7.16
CA GLY A 471 -28.65 -0.30 -7.11
C GLY A 471 -29.47 -0.96 -6.01
N TRP A 472 -28.85 -1.78 -5.10
CA TRP A 472 -29.55 -2.31 -3.96
C TRP A 472 -30.15 -1.15 -3.10
N PRO A 473 -31.38 -1.26 -2.56
CA PRO A 473 -32.20 -2.47 -2.32
C PRO A 473 -33.01 -2.97 -3.51
N GLU A 474 -33.05 -2.25 -4.63
CA GLU A 474 -33.71 -2.75 -5.83
C GLU A 474 -32.91 -3.91 -6.43
N GLN A 475 -33.63 -4.89 -7.01
CA GLN A 475 -33.03 -6.04 -7.71
C GLN A 475 -32.73 -5.67 -9.16
N THR A 476 -31.77 -4.75 -9.36
CA THR A 476 -31.38 -4.28 -10.69
C THR A 476 -30.68 -5.38 -11.51
N GLU A 477 -30.66 -5.22 -12.83
CA GLU A 477 -29.89 -6.13 -13.70
C GLU A 477 -28.38 -5.99 -13.44
N ASP A 478 -27.90 -4.80 -13.13
CA ASP A 478 -26.50 -4.56 -12.73
C ASP A 478 -26.14 -5.36 -11.47
N LEU A 479 -26.98 -5.31 -10.43
CA LEU A 479 -26.77 -6.06 -9.20
C LEU A 479 -26.72 -7.56 -9.44
N LYS A 480 -27.61 -8.09 -10.25
CA LYS A 480 -27.66 -9.54 -10.58
C LYS A 480 -26.46 -9.99 -11.39
N TYR A 481 -25.88 -9.11 -12.21
CA TYR A 481 -24.81 -9.46 -13.13
C TYR A 481 -23.40 -9.20 -12.56
N PHE A 482 -23.19 -8.07 -11.88
CA PHE A 482 -21.88 -7.64 -11.38
C PHE A 482 -21.60 -8.00 -9.92
N TYR A 483 -22.60 -8.41 -9.15
CA TYR A 483 -22.44 -8.89 -7.78
C TYR A 483 -22.52 -10.43 -7.70
N PRO A 484 -21.73 -11.13 -6.86
CA PRO A 484 -20.65 -10.57 -6.02
C PRO A 484 -19.48 -10.04 -6.84
N THR A 485 -18.77 -9.06 -6.31
CA THR A 485 -17.59 -8.52 -6.96
C THR A 485 -16.42 -9.52 -6.94
N ASP A 486 -15.39 -9.33 -7.75
CA ASP A 486 -14.33 -10.30 -7.90
C ASP A 486 -13.16 -10.07 -6.96
N VAL A 487 -12.64 -8.85 -6.95
CA VAL A 487 -11.48 -8.49 -6.13
C VAL A 487 -11.74 -7.17 -5.42
N LEU A 488 -11.51 -7.16 -4.12
CA LEU A 488 -11.36 -5.94 -3.35
C LEU A 488 -9.88 -5.67 -3.17
N VAL A 489 -9.39 -4.50 -3.58
CA VAL A 489 -8.01 -4.03 -3.31
C VAL A 489 -8.07 -2.97 -2.23
N THR A 490 -7.26 -3.10 -1.19
CA THR A 490 -7.26 -2.15 -0.08
C THR A 490 -6.00 -2.25 0.77
N GLY A 491 -5.70 -1.22 1.56
CA GLY A 491 -4.66 -1.28 2.59
C GLY A 491 -5.00 -2.27 3.71
N TYR A 492 -3.99 -2.92 4.25
CA TYR A 492 -4.18 -3.85 5.38
C TYR A 492 -4.65 -3.16 6.67
N ASP A 493 -4.46 -1.86 6.78
CA ASP A 493 -4.80 -1.06 7.96
C ASP A 493 -6.32 -0.85 8.15
N ILE A 494 -7.14 -1.13 7.12
CA ILE A 494 -8.60 -1.03 7.21
C ILE A 494 -9.33 -2.38 7.15
N ILE A 495 -8.66 -3.48 7.51
CA ILE A 495 -9.29 -4.81 7.62
C ILE A 495 -10.50 -4.76 8.54
N PHE A 496 -10.34 -4.23 9.75
CA PHE A 496 -11.42 -4.12 10.74
C PHE A 496 -12.49 -3.11 10.31
N PHE A 497 -12.06 -1.93 9.88
CA PHE A 497 -12.97 -0.83 9.60
C PHE A 497 -13.89 -1.11 8.43
N TRP A 498 -13.37 -1.75 7.37
CA TRP A 498 -14.08 -1.85 6.12
C TRP A 498 -14.29 -3.29 5.64
N VAL A 499 -13.24 -4.09 5.56
CA VAL A 499 -13.32 -5.45 5.00
C VAL A 499 -14.28 -6.33 5.78
N ILE A 500 -14.11 -6.43 7.10
CA ILE A 500 -14.98 -7.24 7.96
C ILE A 500 -16.43 -6.76 7.88
N ARG A 501 -16.63 -5.44 7.86
CA ARG A 501 -17.96 -4.82 7.83
C ARG A 501 -18.67 -5.07 6.50
N MET A 502 -17.98 -4.99 5.37
CA MET A 502 -18.55 -5.36 4.08
C MET A 502 -18.94 -6.84 4.03
N ILE A 503 -18.11 -7.72 4.60
CA ILE A 503 -18.39 -9.16 4.55
C ILE A 503 -19.66 -9.50 5.33
N PHE A 504 -19.78 -9.09 6.60
CA PHE A 504 -21.00 -9.40 7.33
C PHE A 504 -22.24 -8.71 6.75
N SER A 505 -22.09 -7.47 6.23
CA SER A 505 -23.19 -6.76 5.57
C SER A 505 -23.64 -7.47 4.29
N GLY A 506 -22.72 -7.99 3.50
CA GLY A 506 -23.02 -8.79 2.30
C GLY A 506 -23.83 -10.03 2.67
N TYR A 507 -23.39 -10.80 3.65
CA TYR A 507 -24.15 -11.98 4.10
C TYR A 507 -25.50 -11.62 4.70
N GLU A 508 -25.61 -10.57 5.49
CA GLU A 508 -26.87 -10.16 6.12
C GLU A 508 -27.88 -9.60 5.11
N GLN A 509 -27.43 -8.82 4.12
CA GLN A 509 -28.33 -8.14 3.21
C GLN A 509 -28.56 -8.90 1.90
N MET A 510 -27.51 -9.54 1.37
CA MET A 510 -27.53 -10.23 0.07
C MET A 510 -27.61 -11.75 0.21
N GLY A 511 -27.27 -12.32 1.38
CA GLY A 511 -27.23 -13.77 1.62
C GLY A 511 -25.99 -14.46 1.05
N GLU A 512 -25.02 -13.70 0.54
CA GLU A 512 -23.79 -14.22 -0.02
C GLU A 512 -22.62 -13.23 0.15
N LYS A 513 -21.39 -13.69 -0.13
CA LYS A 513 -20.18 -12.90 -0.03
C LYS A 513 -20.21 -11.65 -0.91
N PRO A 514 -19.64 -10.52 -0.46
CA PRO A 514 -19.58 -9.30 -1.25
C PRO A 514 -18.48 -9.31 -2.32
N PHE A 515 -17.43 -10.12 -2.14
CA PHE A 515 -16.30 -10.29 -3.05
C PHE A 515 -15.66 -11.67 -2.87
N LYS A 516 -14.95 -12.14 -3.91
CA LYS A 516 -14.27 -13.45 -3.91
C LYS A 516 -12.89 -13.39 -3.28
N THR A 517 -12.17 -12.29 -3.48
CA THR A 517 -10.77 -12.10 -3.05
C THR A 517 -10.56 -10.71 -2.48
N VAL A 518 -9.78 -10.61 -1.41
CA VAL A 518 -9.25 -9.34 -0.88
C VAL A 518 -7.75 -9.32 -1.10
N LEU A 519 -7.30 -8.41 -1.93
CA LEU A 519 -5.88 -8.17 -2.19
C LEU A 519 -5.40 -6.97 -1.36
N PHE A 520 -4.57 -7.25 -0.38
CA PHE A 520 -4.01 -6.21 0.48
C PHE A 520 -2.71 -5.64 -0.08
N HIS A 521 -2.59 -4.34 -0.04
CA HIS A 521 -1.32 -3.65 -0.20
C HIS A 521 -0.81 -3.08 1.12
N GLY A 522 0.48 -2.79 1.17
CA GLY A 522 1.11 -2.12 2.30
C GLY A 522 1.03 -0.60 2.20
N LEU A 523 1.65 0.08 3.15
CA LEU A 523 1.70 1.54 3.20
C LEU A 523 2.89 2.06 2.38
N VAL A 524 2.69 3.20 1.73
CA VAL A 524 3.79 3.93 1.09
C VAL A 524 4.44 4.83 2.15
N ARG A 525 5.74 4.62 2.37
CA ARG A 525 6.56 5.33 3.35
C ARG A 525 7.58 6.23 2.65
N ASP A 526 8.07 7.22 3.36
CA ASP A 526 9.17 8.04 2.86
C ASP A 526 10.50 7.24 2.76
N SER A 527 11.53 7.85 2.21
CA SER A 527 12.86 7.23 2.05
C SER A 527 13.49 6.75 3.37
N GLN A 528 13.08 7.32 4.50
CA GLN A 528 13.52 6.92 5.84
C GLN A 528 12.65 5.82 6.48
N GLY A 529 11.58 5.40 5.79
CA GLY A 529 10.65 4.38 6.28
C GLY A 529 9.58 4.90 7.22
N ARG A 530 9.40 6.23 7.35
CA ARG A 530 8.35 6.83 8.17
C ARG A 530 7.03 6.89 7.38
N LYS A 531 5.91 6.74 8.08
CA LYS A 531 4.59 6.95 7.48
C LYS A 531 4.49 8.38 6.94
N MET A 532 4.05 8.53 5.70
CA MET A 532 3.82 9.86 5.12
C MET A 532 2.61 10.51 5.78
N SER A 533 2.77 11.76 6.21
CA SER A 533 1.68 12.56 6.77
C SER A 533 1.87 14.04 6.49
N LYS A 534 0.77 14.78 6.45
CA LYS A 534 0.82 16.24 6.28
C LYS A 534 1.49 16.93 7.47
N SER A 535 1.32 16.40 8.67
CA SER A 535 1.90 16.94 9.90
C SER A 535 3.43 16.81 9.98
N LEU A 536 4.00 15.78 9.34
CA LEU A 536 5.44 15.59 9.25
C LEU A 536 6.07 16.31 8.05
N GLY A 537 5.25 16.87 7.15
CA GLY A 537 5.74 17.55 5.94
C GLY A 537 6.47 16.62 4.95
N ASN A 538 6.33 15.31 5.09
CA ASN A 538 6.96 14.30 4.25
C ASN A 538 5.99 13.66 3.22
N GLY A 539 4.77 14.20 3.11
CA GLY A 539 3.79 13.76 2.11
C GLY A 539 4.19 14.20 0.71
N ILE A 540 4.15 13.29 -0.25
CA ILE A 540 4.43 13.55 -1.66
C ILE A 540 3.10 13.56 -2.41
N ASP A 541 2.85 14.62 -3.19
CA ASP A 541 1.67 14.71 -4.05
C ASP A 541 1.91 13.90 -5.33
N PRO A 542 1.07 12.89 -5.64
CA PRO A 542 1.16 12.14 -6.89
C PRO A 542 1.15 13.01 -8.14
N LEU A 543 0.40 14.13 -8.14
CA LEU A 543 0.34 15.04 -9.29
C LEU A 543 1.65 15.76 -9.56
N GLU A 544 2.44 16.07 -8.54
CA GLU A 544 3.77 16.64 -8.74
C GLU A 544 4.69 15.66 -9.46
N ILE A 545 4.65 14.39 -9.08
CA ILE A 545 5.42 13.34 -9.75
C ILE A 545 4.94 13.14 -11.20
N ILE A 546 3.62 13.09 -11.40
CA ILE A 546 3.05 12.94 -12.76
C ILE A 546 3.46 14.11 -13.64
N SER A 547 3.43 15.35 -13.12
CA SER A 547 3.82 16.53 -13.90
C SER A 547 5.29 16.53 -14.32
N GLN A 548 6.17 15.92 -13.54
CA GLN A 548 7.62 15.88 -13.80
C GLN A 548 8.04 14.66 -14.63
N TYR A 549 7.41 13.51 -14.41
CA TYR A 549 7.87 12.22 -14.94
C TYR A 549 6.83 11.48 -15.80
N GLY A 550 5.56 11.91 -15.77
CA GLY A 550 4.44 11.22 -16.37
C GLY A 550 3.78 10.18 -15.46
N ALA A 551 2.52 9.86 -15.74
CA ALA A 551 1.74 8.90 -14.97
C ALA A 551 2.31 7.47 -15.09
N ASP A 552 2.76 7.07 -16.28
CA ASP A 552 3.33 5.74 -16.52
C ASP A 552 4.57 5.48 -15.66
N ALA A 553 5.45 6.48 -15.49
CA ALA A 553 6.64 6.35 -14.65
C ALA A 553 6.28 6.17 -13.18
N LEU A 554 5.28 6.91 -12.68
CA LEU A 554 4.79 6.76 -11.31
C LEU A 554 4.18 5.39 -11.09
N ARG A 555 3.28 4.95 -11.97
CA ARG A 555 2.58 3.65 -11.90
C ARG A 555 3.57 2.50 -11.87
N LEU A 556 4.54 2.49 -12.78
CA LEU A 556 5.59 1.47 -12.81
C LEU A 556 6.40 1.44 -11.52
N THR A 557 6.78 2.60 -10.99
CA THR A 557 7.55 2.74 -9.75
C THR A 557 6.82 2.17 -8.54
N LEU A 558 5.51 2.41 -8.44
CA LEU A 558 4.70 1.95 -7.32
C LEU A 558 4.52 0.43 -7.29
N ILE A 559 4.62 -0.24 -8.43
CA ILE A 559 4.38 -1.68 -8.53
C ILE A 559 5.67 -2.50 -8.58
N THR A 560 6.70 -1.99 -9.25
CA THR A 560 7.96 -2.73 -9.39
C THR A 560 8.59 -3.03 -8.03
N GLY A 561 8.86 -4.32 -7.79
CA GLY A 561 9.47 -4.79 -6.54
C GLY A 561 8.54 -4.70 -5.31
N ASN A 562 7.24 -4.48 -5.52
CA ASN A 562 6.24 -4.50 -4.48
C ASN A 562 5.54 -5.87 -4.43
N ALA A 563 5.38 -6.41 -3.22
CA ALA A 563 4.67 -7.66 -2.98
C ALA A 563 3.40 -7.40 -2.15
N PRO A 564 2.34 -8.21 -2.30
CA PRO A 564 1.11 -8.06 -1.56
C PRO A 564 1.32 -7.91 -0.04
N GLY A 565 0.67 -6.91 0.55
CA GLY A 565 0.70 -6.63 1.98
C GLY A 565 2.02 -6.10 2.55
N ASN A 566 3.01 -5.80 1.73
CA ASN A 566 4.28 -5.23 2.17
C ASN A 566 4.29 -3.70 2.01
N ASP A 567 4.82 -3.02 3.03
CA ASP A 567 5.10 -1.61 2.96
C ASP A 567 6.22 -1.33 1.94
N MET A 568 6.13 -0.23 1.23
CA MET A 568 7.15 0.20 0.30
C MET A 568 7.72 1.57 0.67
N ARG A 569 9.02 1.76 0.41
CA ARG A 569 9.65 3.09 0.52
C ARG A 569 9.67 3.75 -0.84
N PHE A 570 9.28 5.01 -0.87
CA PHE A 570 9.29 5.81 -2.09
C PHE A 570 10.61 6.57 -2.23
N TYR A 571 11.21 6.45 -3.43
CA TYR A 571 12.47 7.12 -3.80
C TYR A 571 12.30 7.77 -5.18
N TYR A 572 12.74 9.01 -5.31
CA TYR A 572 12.70 9.74 -6.59
C TYR A 572 13.56 9.07 -7.68
N GLU A 573 14.69 8.50 -7.31
CA GLU A 573 15.59 7.78 -8.22
C GLU A 573 14.89 6.59 -8.90
N ARG A 574 13.95 5.95 -8.21
CA ARG A 574 13.15 4.86 -8.81
C ARG A 574 12.20 5.39 -9.88
N VAL A 575 11.64 6.58 -9.69
CA VAL A 575 10.78 7.22 -10.70
C VAL A 575 11.61 7.62 -11.94
N GLU A 576 12.83 8.12 -11.73
CA GLU A 576 13.76 8.41 -12.83
C GLU A 576 14.12 7.16 -13.62
N ASN A 577 14.37 6.03 -12.96
CA ASN A 577 14.61 4.75 -13.61
C ASN A 577 13.39 4.30 -14.44
N SER A 578 12.19 4.45 -13.92
CA SER A 578 10.95 4.15 -14.64
C SER A 578 10.75 5.05 -15.87
N ARG A 579 11.07 6.35 -15.76
CA ARG A 579 11.09 7.27 -16.91
C ARG A 579 12.16 6.85 -17.95
N ASN A 580 13.33 6.45 -17.49
CA ASN A 580 14.40 6.01 -18.40
C ASN A 580 14.00 4.72 -19.14
N PHE A 581 13.27 3.84 -18.48
CA PHE A 581 12.69 2.66 -19.13
C PHE A 581 11.66 3.07 -20.20
N ALA A 582 10.75 3.99 -19.90
CA ALA A 582 9.82 4.53 -20.88
C ALA A 582 10.56 5.09 -22.11
N ASN A 583 11.60 5.88 -21.90
CA ASN A 583 12.45 6.41 -22.96
C ASN A 583 13.13 5.30 -23.78
N LYS A 584 13.57 4.22 -23.15
CA LYS A 584 14.16 3.08 -23.85
C LYS A 584 13.16 2.38 -24.77
N VAL A 585 11.96 2.12 -24.26
CA VAL A 585 10.85 1.55 -25.04
C VAL A 585 10.50 2.45 -26.22
N TRP A 586 10.39 3.75 -25.99
CA TRP A 586 10.12 4.74 -27.04
C TRP A 586 11.18 4.76 -28.14
N ASN A 587 12.44 4.80 -27.76
CA ASN A 587 13.55 4.82 -28.71
C ASN A 587 13.68 3.52 -29.51
N ALA A 588 13.47 2.37 -28.88
CA ALA A 588 13.42 1.09 -29.57
C ALA A 588 12.28 1.03 -30.59
N SER A 589 11.10 1.51 -30.21
CA SER A 589 9.94 1.59 -31.09
C SER A 589 10.20 2.51 -32.29
N ARG A 590 10.78 3.69 -32.07
CA ARG A 590 11.20 4.59 -33.16
C ARG A 590 12.20 3.93 -34.12
N PHE A 591 13.21 3.26 -33.56
CA PHE A 591 14.20 2.56 -34.35
C PHE A 591 13.56 1.51 -35.26
N ILE A 592 12.63 0.73 -34.74
CA ILE A 592 11.90 -0.29 -35.51
C ILE A 592 11.07 0.37 -36.60
N MET A 593 10.29 1.40 -36.29
CA MET A 593 9.44 2.09 -37.25
C MET A 593 10.24 2.76 -38.39
N MET A 594 11.38 3.39 -38.06
CA MET A 594 12.26 3.98 -39.08
C MET A 594 12.81 2.91 -40.03
N ASN A 595 13.19 1.73 -39.54
CA ASN A 595 13.66 0.63 -40.40
C ASN A 595 12.51 0.04 -41.24
N MET A 596 11.27 -0.03 -40.69
CA MET A 596 10.11 -0.46 -41.44
C MET A 596 9.80 0.51 -42.59
N GLU A 597 9.83 1.82 -42.33
CA GLU A 597 9.59 2.87 -43.32
C GLU A 597 10.67 2.84 -44.43
N GLN A 598 11.94 2.71 -44.05
CA GLN A 598 13.03 2.59 -45.02
C GLN A 598 12.89 1.33 -45.91
N ALA A 599 12.47 0.20 -45.32
CA ALA A 599 12.23 -1.02 -46.09
C ALA A 599 11.03 -0.83 -47.04
N LEU A 600 9.97 -0.20 -46.63
CA LEU A 600 8.81 0.13 -47.48
C LEU A 600 9.21 1.06 -48.64
N GLU A 601 9.98 2.11 -48.39
CA GLU A 601 10.47 3.05 -49.41
C GLU A 601 11.35 2.33 -50.47
N LYS A 602 12.20 1.42 -50.01
CA LYS A 602 13.13 0.68 -50.92
C LYS A 602 12.42 -0.39 -51.75
N THR A 603 11.49 -1.12 -51.12
CA THR A 603 10.88 -2.31 -51.73
C THR A 603 9.50 -2.05 -52.34
N GLY A 604 8.84 -0.97 -51.93
CA GLY A 604 7.44 -0.68 -52.29
C GLY A 604 6.46 -1.70 -51.70
N LYS A 605 6.88 -2.53 -50.75
CA LYS A 605 6.06 -3.60 -50.15
C LYS A 605 6.04 -3.47 -48.63
N ASP A 606 4.84 -3.66 -48.06
CA ASP A 606 4.68 -3.78 -46.64
C ASP A 606 5.34 -5.07 -46.10
N ILE A 607 5.64 -5.06 -44.80
CA ILE A 607 6.14 -6.20 -44.07
C ILE A 607 5.05 -7.27 -44.03
N THR A 608 5.41 -8.48 -44.40
CA THR A 608 4.51 -9.64 -44.45
C THR A 608 4.95 -10.72 -43.48
N THR A 609 4.02 -11.55 -43.05
CA THR A 609 4.35 -12.74 -42.23
C THR A 609 5.30 -13.66 -43.00
N PRO A 610 6.51 -13.93 -42.48
CA PRO A 610 7.47 -14.80 -43.13
C PRO A 610 7.00 -16.26 -43.05
N ALA A 611 7.49 -17.09 -43.98
CA ALA A 611 7.36 -18.53 -43.82
C ALA A 611 8.23 -19.00 -42.62
N ALA A 612 7.85 -20.09 -41.99
CA ALA A 612 8.61 -20.60 -40.83
C ALA A 612 10.09 -20.94 -41.15
N ALA A 613 10.35 -21.28 -42.39
CA ALA A 613 11.71 -21.55 -42.89
C ALA A 613 12.55 -20.28 -43.07
N ASP A 614 11.94 -19.11 -43.19
CA ASP A 614 12.60 -17.82 -43.37
C ASP A 614 13.04 -17.19 -42.05
N LEU A 615 12.48 -17.66 -40.92
CA LEU A 615 12.91 -17.26 -39.60
C LEU A 615 14.26 -17.83 -39.24
N GLN A 616 15.21 -16.96 -38.93
CA GLN A 616 16.53 -17.36 -38.46
C GLN A 616 16.50 -17.82 -37.00
N PRO A 617 17.52 -18.56 -36.50
CA PRO A 617 17.58 -19.02 -35.11
C PRO A 617 17.39 -17.92 -34.10
N VAL A 618 17.91 -16.72 -34.33
CA VAL A 618 17.74 -15.56 -33.43
C VAL A 618 16.30 -15.05 -33.41
N ASP A 619 15.56 -15.11 -34.52
CA ASP A 619 14.16 -14.75 -34.58
C ASP A 619 13.31 -15.74 -33.77
N LYS A 620 13.56 -17.01 -33.94
CA LYS A 620 12.90 -18.08 -33.18
C LYS A 620 13.22 -18.00 -31.71
N TRP A 621 14.46 -17.69 -31.36
CA TRP A 621 14.88 -17.48 -29.98
C TRP A 621 14.03 -16.40 -29.27
N ILE A 622 13.94 -15.19 -29.84
CA ILE A 622 13.20 -14.10 -29.19
C ILE A 622 11.70 -14.35 -29.16
N LEU A 623 11.13 -15.00 -30.20
CA LEU A 623 9.72 -15.42 -30.21
C LEU A 623 9.43 -16.46 -29.12
N SER A 624 10.35 -17.41 -28.90
CA SER A 624 10.23 -18.42 -27.85
C SER A 624 10.38 -17.80 -26.45
N LYS A 625 11.30 -16.88 -26.27
CA LYS A 625 11.44 -16.11 -25.01
C LYS A 625 10.19 -15.29 -24.70
N LEU A 626 9.62 -14.63 -25.71
CA LEU A 626 8.35 -13.91 -25.56
C LEU A 626 7.21 -14.85 -25.19
N ASN A 627 7.12 -16.00 -25.84
CA ASN A 627 6.09 -16.99 -25.58
C ASN A 627 6.13 -17.50 -24.12
N THR A 628 7.31 -17.78 -23.61
CA THR A 628 7.53 -18.11 -22.21
C THR A 628 7.16 -16.94 -21.28
N LEU A 629 7.53 -15.71 -21.65
CA LEU A 629 7.16 -14.51 -20.91
C LEU A 629 5.65 -14.34 -20.81
N VAL A 630 4.91 -14.54 -21.90
CA VAL A 630 3.42 -14.46 -21.91
C VAL A 630 2.83 -15.39 -20.86
N LYS A 631 3.30 -16.65 -20.82
CA LYS A 631 2.85 -17.63 -19.83
C LYS A 631 3.18 -17.17 -18.41
N ASP A 632 4.43 -16.81 -18.16
CA ASP A 632 4.91 -16.42 -16.84
C ASP A 632 4.19 -15.17 -16.30
N VAL A 633 3.98 -14.16 -17.15
CA VAL A 633 3.27 -12.94 -16.79
C VAL A 633 1.82 -13.23 -16.48
N THR A 634 1.14 -14.03 -17.31
CA THR A 634 -0.25 -14.42 -17.10
C THR A 634 -0.41 -15.19 -15.78
N ASP A 635 0.46 -16.16 -15.51
CA ASP A 635 0.44 -16.94 -14.27
C ASP A 635 0.63 -16.04 -13.04
N ASN A 636 1.59 -15.10 -13.08
CA ASN A 636 1.81 -14.16 -11.98
C ASN A 636 0.64 -13.18 -11.79
N MET A 637 0.04 -12.67 -12.89
CA MET A 637 -1.13 -11.79 -12.83
C MET A 637 -2.34 -12.51 -12.18
N ASP A 638 -2.59 -13.76 -12.54
CA ASP A 638 -3.67 -14.55 -11.98
C ASP A 638 -3.45 -14.92 -10.50
N HIS A 639 -2.20 -14.90 -10.04
CA HIS A 639 -1.83 -15.06 -8.62
C HIS A 639 -1.65 -13.73 -7.88
N PHE A 640 -1.97 -12.60 -8.50
CA PHE A 640 -1.83 -11.24 -7.94
C PHE A 640 -0.39 -10.82 -7.61
N GLU A 641 0.60 -11.48 -8.19
CA GLU A 641 2.01 -11.14 -8.07
C GLU A 641 2.42 -10.05 -9.10
N LEU A 642 1.73 -8.90 -9.03
CA LEU A 642 1.82 -7.83 -10.02
C LEU A 642 3.25 -7.28 -10.18
N GLY A 643 3.98 -7.17 -9.08
CA GLY A 643 5.36 -6.69 -9.07
C GLY A 643 6.33 -7.65 -9.76
N ILE A 644 6.13 -8.97 -9.61
CA ILE A 644 6.92 -10.00 -10.28
C ILE A 644 6.59 -10.00 -11.78
N ALA A 645 5.31 -9.94 -12.12
CA ALA A 645 4.86 -9.92 -13.51
C ALA A 645 5.51 -8.77 -14.28
N VAL A 646 5.44 -7.54 -13.78
CA VAL A 646 6.02 -6.39 -14.47
C VAL A 646 7.55 -6.43 -14.52
N GLN A 647 8.22 -6.98 -13.50
CA GLN A 647 9.68 -7.12 -13.54
C GLN A 647 10.12 -8.03 -14.67
N LYS A 648 9.42 -9.14 -14.91
CA LYS A 648 9.69 -10.03 -16.05
C LYS A 648 9.51 -9.32 -17.39
N VAL A 649 8.46 -8.50 -17.53
CA VAL A 649 8.26 -7.69 -18.76
C VAL A 649 9.38 -6.67 -18.93
N TYR A 650 9.77 -6.00 -17.85
CA TYR A 650 10.87 -5.05 -17.84
C TYR A 650 12.18 -5.68 -18.30
N ASP A 651 12.57 -6.79 -17.67
CA ASP A 651 13.82 -7.51 -17.98
C ASP A 651 13.83 -8.02 -19.42
N PHE A 652 12.70 -8.55 -19.89
CA PHE A 652 12.60 -8.99 -21.29
C PHE A 652 12.77 -7.84 -22.27
N ILE A 653 12.09 -6.71 -22.06
CA ILE A 653 12.18 -5.57 -22.98
C ILE A 653 13.57 -4.96 -22.93
N TRP A 654 14.11 -4.75 -21.74
CA TRP A 654 15.39 -4.09 -21.56
C TRP A 654 16.55 -4.95 -22.05
N ASP A 655 16.67 -6.16 -21.51
CA ASP A 655 17.82 -7.03 -21.75
C ASP A 655 17.66 -7.85 -23.03
N GLU A 656 16.61 -8.70 -23.12
CA GLU A 656 16.52 -9.65 -24.23
C GLU A 656 16.19 -8.97 -25.54
N PHE A 657 15.22 -8.07 -25.55
CA PHE A 657 14.75 -7.42 -26.78
C PHE A 657 15.68 -6.29 -27.21
N CYS A 658 15.91 -5.29 -26.34
CA CYS A 658 16.68 -4.10 -26.71
C CYS A 658 18.19 -4.36 -26.76
N ASP A 659 18.77 -4.98 -25.74
CA ASP A 659 20.23 -5.13 -25.64
C ASP A 659 20.78 -6.28 -26.47
N TRP A 660 19.94 -7.29 -26.76
CA TRP A 660 20.39 -8.44 -27.55
C TRP A 660 19.72 -8.52 -28.91
N TYR A 661 18.41 -8.75 -28.99
CA TYR A 661 17.77 -9.04 -30.27
C TYR A 661 17.91 -7.90 -31.27
N ILE A 662 17.60 -6.66 -30.88
CA ILE A 662 17.76 -5.50 -31.78
C ILE A 662 19.19 -5.39 -32.30
N GLU A 663 20.20 -5.58 -31.44
CA GLU A 663 21.59 -5.49 -31.84
C GLU A 663 22.01 -6.65 -32.78
N MET A 664 21.49 -7.85 -32.53
CA MET A 664 21.80 -9.03 -33.37
C MET A 664 21.23 -8.93 -34.79
N VAL A 665 20.07 -8.25 -34.94
CA VAL A 665 19.41 -8.15 -36.26
C VAL A 665 19.82 -6.93 -37.08
N LYS A 666 20.52 -5.95 -36.50
CA LYS A 666 20.97 -4.74 -37.22
C LYS A 666 21.68 -5.02 -38.57
N PRO A 667 22.59 -5.97 -38.67
CA PRO A 667 23.24 -6.28 -39.97
C PRO A 667 22.23 -6.69 -41.04
N ARG A 668 21.18 -7.42 -40.66
CA ARG A 668 20.12 -7.85 -41.58
C ARG A 668 19.22 -6.67 -42.01
N LEU A 669 18.95 -5.74 -41.10
CA LEU A 669 18.14 -4.56 -41.39
C LEU A 669 18.82 -3.64 -42.44
N TYR A 670 20.14 -3.57 -42.43
CA TYR A 670 20.89 -2.71 -43.30
C TYR A 670 21.35 -3.40 -44.59
N SER A 671 21.21 -4.74 -44.70
CA SER A 671 21.51 -5.49 -45.89
C SER A 671 20.59 -5.13 -47.04
N THR A 672 21.12 -5.03 -48.24
CA THR A 672 20.37 -4.81 -49.48
C THR A 672 20.16 -6.08 -50.29
N ASP A 673 20.83 -7.16 -49.91
CA ASP A 673 20.99 -8.34 -50.76
C ASP A 673 20.06 -9.50 -50.36
N ASP A 674 19.45 -9.43 -49.18
CA ASP A 674 18.56 -10.47 -48.65
C ASP A 674 17.24 -9.87 -48.10
N ALA A 675 16.33 -9.57 -49.00
CA ALA A 675 15.03 -9.00 -48.66
C ALA A 675 14.13 -9.95 -47.84
N VAL A 676 14.31 -11.27 -47.99
CA VAL A 676 13.56 -12.28 -47.23
C VAL A 676 13.97 -12.26 -45.76
N SER A 677 15.27 -12.28 -45.51
CA SER A 677 15.81 -12.16 -44.15
C SER A 677 15.51 -10.83 -43.49
N GLN A 678 15.55 -9.72 -44.25
CA GLN A 678 15.15 -8.40 -43.73
C GLN A 678 13.70 -8.35 -43.37
N ASN A 679 12.79 -8.90 -44.21
CA ASN A 679 11.36 -8.98 -43.90
C ASN A 679 11.08 -9.80 -42.62
N ALA A 680 11.75 -10.95 -42.49
CA ALA A 680 11.62 -11.83 -41.32
C ALA A 680 12.06 -11.09 -40.01
N ALA A 681 13.21 -10.38 -40.08
CA ALA A 681 13.69 -9.60 -38.95
C ALA A 681 12.72 -8.46 -38.55
N LEU A 682 12.23 -7.69 -39.52
CA LEU A 682 11.31 -6.59 -39.30
C LEU A 682 9.94 -7.07 -38.75
N TRP A 683 9.45 -8.17 -39.33
CA TRP A 683 8.20 -8.79 -38.84
C TRP A 683 8.34 -9.27 -37.40
N THR A 684 9.47 -9.92 -37.07
CA THR A 684 9.74 -10.38 -35.71
C THR A 684 9.86 -9.20 -34.73
N LEU A 685 10.59 -8.14 -35.09
CA LEU A 685 10.70 -6.92 -34.31
C LEU A 685 9.32 -6.30 -34.01
N LYS A 686 8.47 -6.15 -35.04
CA LYS A 686 7.12 -5.62 -34.91
C LYS A 686 6.25 -6.51 -34.01
N THR A 687 6.26 -7.83 -34.24
CA THR A 687 5.45 -8.80 -33.50
C THR A 687 5.83 -8.83 -32.01
N VAL A 688 7.14 -8.93 -31.75
CA VAL A 688 7.64 -8.96 -30.36
C VAL A 688 7.35 -7.64 -29.63
N LEU A 689 7.53 -6.51 -30.30
CA LEU A 689 7.20 -5.21 -29.72
C LEU A 689 5.71 -5.09 -29.38
N ILE A 690 4.81 -5.45 -30.28
CA ILE A 690 3.37 -5.37 -30.06
C ILE A 690 2.95 -6.24 -28.89
N ASP A 691 3.36 -7.50 -28.82
CA ASP A 691 2.99 -8.38 -27.73
C ASP A 691 3.63 -7.94 -26.40
N ALA A 692 4.87 -7.44 -26.41
CA ALA A 692 5.50 -6.87 -25.21
C ALA A 692 4.77 -5.60 -24.72
N LEU A 693 4.30 -4.74 -25.65
CA LEU A 693 3.48 -3.59 -25.30
C LEU A 693 2.14 -4.01 -24.68
N LYS A 694 1.51 -5.08 -25.18
CA LYS A 694 0.27 -5.62 -24.60
C LYS A 694 0.50 -6.10 -23.17
N LEU A 695 1.61 -6.79 -22.89
CA LEU A 695 1.96 -7.23 -21.53
C LEU A 695 2.29 -6.04 -20.60
N LEU A 696 2.86 -4.97 -21.13
CA LEU A 696 3.23 -3.78 -20.38
C LEU A 696 2.03 -2.82 -20.16
N HIS A 697 1.02 -2.88 -21.03
CA HIS A 697 -0.09 -1.92 -21.06
C HIS A 697 -0.81 -1.74 -19.72
N PRO A 698 -1.13 -2.76 -18.93
CA PRO A 698 -1.77 -2.57 -17.63
C PRO A 698 -0.97 -1.66 -16.69
N TYR A 699 0.34 -1.64 -16.82
CA TYR A 699 1.27 -0.89 -15.97
C TYR A 699 1.57 0.51 -16.50
N MET A 700 1.77 0.63 -17.81
CA MET A 700 2.16 1.88 -18.49
C MET A 700 1.21 2.15 -19.67
N PRO A 701 -0.05 2.53 -19.38
CA PRO A 701 -1.11 2.55 -20.38
C PRO A 701 -0.91 3.61 -21.48
N PHE A 702 -0.29 4.75 -21.15
CA PHE A 702 -0.21 5.85 -22.10
C PHE A 702 0.85 5.65 -23.17
N ILE A 703 2.08 5.33 -22.78
CA ILE A 703 3.16 5.09 -23.76
C ILE A 703 2.86 3.89 -24.65
N THR A 704 2.27 2.84 -24.07
CA THR A 704 1.94 1.62 -24.80
C THR A 704 0.83 1.86 -25.82
N GLU A 705 -0.20 2.62 -25.49
CA GLU A 705 -1.26 3.02 -26.42
C GLU A 705 -0.70 3.88 -27.56
N GLU A 706 0.13 4.90 -27.25
CA GLU A 706 0.69 5.80 -28.26
C GLU A 706 1.55 5.04 -29.28
N ILE A 707 2.43 4.17 -28.80
CA ILE A 707 3.27 3.36 -29.68
C ILE A 707 2.41 2.39 -30.50
N PHE A 708 1.50 1.67 -29.83
CA PHE A 708 0.64 0.67 -30.47
C PHE A 708 -0.20 1.28 -31.60
N CYS A 709 -0.86 2.39 -31.36
CA CYS A 709 -1.68 3.09 -32.36
C CYS A 709 -0.84 3.71 -33.49
N THR A 710 0.48 3.83 -33.31
CA THR A 710 1.39 4.39 -34.32
C THR A 710 2.00 3.30 -35.21
N ILE A 711 2.41 2.18 -34.63
CA ILE A 711 3.13 1.12 -35.33
C ILE A 711 2.24 0.21 -36.20
N GLN A 712 0.96 0.20 -35.94
CA GLN A 712 -0.02 -0.62 -36.68
C GLN A 712 -1.32 0.15 -36.93
N ASN A 713 -2.20 -0.35 -37.84
CA ASN A 713 -3.48 0.23 -38.19
C ASN A 713 -4.61 -0.80 -38.15
N GLU A 714 -4.35 -1.98 -37.67
CA GLU A 714 -5.29 -3.10 -37.68
C GLU A 714 -6.25 -3.04 -36.52
N GLU A 715 -5.79 -2.55 -35.36
CA GLU A 715 -6.58 -2.39 -34.17
C GLU A 715 -6.64 -0.93 -33.74
N GLU A 716 -7.81 -0.44 -33.30
CA GLU A 716 -8.04 0.97 -32.95
C GLU A 716 -7.34 1.39 -31.65
N SER A 717 -7.20 0.48 -30.70
CA SER A 717 -6.62 0.76 -29.39
C SER A 717 -6.12 -0.54 -28.73
N ILE A 718 -4.99 -0.43 -28.00
CA ILE A 718 -4.49 -1.51 -27.17
C ILE A 718 -5.45 -1.83 -26.00
N MET A 719 -6.27 -0.86 -25.58
CA MET A 719 -7.29 -1.01 -24.53
C MET A 719 -8.28 -2.14 -24.78
N ILE A 720 -8.61 -2.38 -26.04
CA ILE A 720 -9.59 -3.39 -26.48
C ILE A 720 -8.93 -4.53 -27.25
N SER A 721 -7.61 -4.54 -27.30
CA SER A 721 -6.81 -5.60 -27.92
C SER A 721 -6.79 -6.85 -27.04
N LYS A 722 -6.64 -8.01 -27.66
CA LYS A 722 -6.56 -9.28 -26.91
C LYS A 722 -5.22 -9.41 -26.18
N TRP A 723 -5.29 -9.95 -24.97
CA TRP A 723 -4.12 -10.39 -24.22
C TRP A 723 -3.38 -11.48 -25.00
N PRO A 724 -2.05 -11.45 -25.06
CA PRO A 724 -1.26 -12.48 -25.73
C PRO A 724 -1.46 -13.85 -25.07
N GLU A 725 -1.46 -14.91 -25.89
CA GLU A 725 -1.63 -16.28 -25.41
C GLU A 725 -0.37 -17.11 -25.71
N TYR A 726 -0.04 -18.01 -24.78
CA TYR A 726 1.02 -18.98 -24.98
C TYR A 726 0.63 -19.96 -26.10
N SER A 727 1.60 -20.32 -26.98
CA SER A 727 1.40 -21.31 -28.06
C SER A 727 2.60 -22.25 -28.13
N GLU A 728 2.34 -23.56 -28.17
CA GLU A 728 3.37 -24.57 -28.35
C GLU A 728 4.14 -24.40 -29.69
N ASP A 729 3.47 -23.86 -30.71
CA ASP A 729 4.07 -23.63 -32.03
C ASP A 729 5.15 -22.54 -32.02
N ARG A 730 5.22 -21.74 -30.94
CA ARG A 730 6.24 -20.70 -30.74
C ARG A 730 7.29 -21.10 -29.71
N ALA A 731 7.36 -22.34 -29.29
CA ALA A 731 8.39 -22.86 -28.41
C ALA A 731 9.56 -23.44 -29.23
N PHE A 732 10.72 -22.82 -29.12
CA PHE A 732 11.93 -23.19 -29.86
C PHE A 732 13.12 -23.46 -28.92
N PRO A 733 13.11 -24.54 -28.13
CA PRO A 733 14.10 -24.77 -27.08
C PRO A 733 15.51 -24.99 -27.59
N ALA A 734 15.65 -25.54 -28.81
CA ALA A 734 16.97 -25.72 -29.44
C ALA A 734 17.63 -24.38 -29.80
N GLU A 735 16.86 -23.48 -30.40
CA GLU A 735 17.30 -22.13 -30.75
C GLU A 735 17.53 -21.27 -29.49
N GLU A 736 16.74 -21.44 -28.44
CA GLU A 736 16.99 -20.79 -27.14
C GLU A 736 18.37 -21.20 -26.59
N LYS A 737 18.64 -22.50 -26.52
CA LYS A 737 19.94 -23.03 -26.05
C LYS A 737 21.09 -22.50 -26.90
N ALA A 738 20.94 -22.46 -28.22
CA ALA A 738 21.97 -22.00 -29.13
C ALA A 738 22.30 -20.52 -28.89
N ILE A 739 21.31 -19.66 -28.87
CA ILE A 739 21.51 -18.22 -28.70
C ILE A 739 21.99 -17.87 -27.27
N GLU A 740 21.51 -18.55 -26.24
CA GLU A 740 22.02 -18.34 -24.87
C GLU A 740 23.50 -18.75 -24.75
N THR A 741 23.95 -19.80 -25.42
CA THR A 741 25.37 -20.17 -25.48
C THR A 741 26.20 -19.06 -26.13
N ILE A 742 25.72 -18.48 -27.21
CA ILE A 742 26.39 -17.34 -27.89
C ILE A 742 26.42 -16.11 -26.96
N LYS A 743 25.32 -15.78 -26.32
CA LYS A 743 25.23 -14.66 -25.37
C LYS A 743 26.21 -14.81 -24.21
N GLU A 744 26.33 -16.01 -23.67
CA GLU A 744 27.27 -16.31 -22.58
C GLU A 744 28.73 -16.10 -23.03
N ALA A 745 29.07 -16.58 -24.21
CA ALA A 745 30.39 -16.36 -24.82
C ALA A 745 30.68 -14.86 -25.02
N VAL A 746 29.76 -14.14 -25.62
CA VAL A 746 29.89 -12.69 -25.84
C VAL A 746 30.01 -11.93 -24.50
N ARG A 747 29.23 -12.29 -23.49
CA ARG A 747 29.33 -11.69 -22.12
C ARG A 747 30.71 -11.95 -21.52
N GLY A 748 31.21 -13.18 -21.63
CA GLY A 748 32.55 -13.54 -21.15
C GLY A 748 33.64 -12.71 -21.80
N ILE A 749 33.58 -12.54 -23.12
CA ILE A 749 34.52 -11.69 -23.86
C ILE A 749 34.42 -10.23 -23.43
N ARG A 750 33.21 -9.69 -23.32
CA ARG A 750 32.98 -8.30 -22.86
C ARG A 750 33.52 -8.07 -21.46
N ASN A 751 33.35 -9.01 -20.53
CA ASN A 751 33.87 -8.93 -19.18
C ASN A 751 35.40 -8.85 -19.18
N ILE A 752 36.07 -9.77 -19.87
CA ILE A 752 37.53 -9.75 -20.02
C ILE A 752 38.02 -8.43 -20.60
N ARG A 753 37.38 -7.94 -21.67
CA ARG A 753 37.71 -6.65 -22.26
C ARG A 753 37.55 -5.48 -21.30
N THR A 754 36.53 -5.51 -20.47
CA THR A 754 36.28 -4.48 -19.43
C THR A 754 37.35 -4.56 -18.33
N GLU A 755 37.65 -5.75 -17.83
CA GLU A 755 38.69 -5.98 -16.83
C GLU A 755 40.05 -5.52 -17.27
N MET A 756 40.35 -5.71 -18.56
CA MET A 756 41.61 -5.31 -19.18
C MET A 756 41.60 -3.90 -19.76
N ASN A 757 40.54 -3.11 -19.58
CA ASN A 757 40.37 -1.75 -20.12
C ASN A 757 40.60 -1.70 -21.67
N VAL A 758 40.13 -2.68 -22.43
CA VAL A 758 40.28 -2.73 -23.86
C VAL A 758 39.28 -1.80 -24.54
N ALA A 759 39.76 -0.85 -25.32
CA ALA A 759 38.87 0.07 -26.05
C ALA A 759 37.98 -0.68 -27.06
N PRO A 760 36.72 -0.29 -27.27
CA PRO A 760 35.80 -0.91 -28.23
C PRO A 760 36.34 -0.92 -29.65
N SER A 761 37.12 0.09 -30.04
CA SER A 761 37.76 0.19 -31.37
C SER A 761 38.83 -0.86 -31.60
N ARG A 762 39.41 -1.46 -30.55
CA ARG A 762 40.45 -2.48 -30.68
C ARG A 762 39.77 -3.84 -30.82
N LYS A 763 39.76 -4.36 -32.03
CA LYS A 763 39.22 -5.69 -32.33
C LYS A 763 40.29 -6.77 -32.10
N ALA A 764 39.86 -7.98 -31.76
CA ALA A 764 40.73 -9.11 -31.48
C ALA A 764 40.17 -10.40 -32.11
N SER A 765 41.03 -11.33 -32.44
CA SER A 765 40.63 -12.65 -32.89
C SER A 765 40.12 -13.48 -31.72
N VAL A 766 39.14 -14.32 -31.98
CA VAL A 766 38.54 -15.21 -30.96
C VAL A 766 38.63 -16.65 -31.44
N TYR A 767 39.22 -17.51 -30.63
CA TYR A 767 39.27 -18.95 -30.88
C TYR A 767 38.23 -19.62 -29.95
N VAL A 768 37.31 -20.37 -30.54
CA VAL A 768 36.36 -21.19 -29.81
C VAL A 768 36.79 -22.64 -29.87
N VAL A 769 37.11 -23.21 -28.72
CA VAL A 769 37.56 -24.60 -28.60
C VAL A 769 36.46 -25.42 -27.91
N SER A 770 35.97 -26.43 -28.59
CA SER A 770 35.00 -27.38 -28.05
C SER A 770 35.14 -28.75 -28.72
N GLU A 771 35.18 -29.82 -27.94
CA GLU A 771 35.15 -31.19 -28.45
C GLU A 771 33.75 -31.58 -28.98
N ASN A 772 32.70 -30.85 -28.60
CA ASN A 772 31.31 -31.11 -28.95
C ASN A 772 30.98 -30.50 -30.32
N ASP A 773 30.62 -31.36 -31.28
CA ASP A 773 30.26 -30.93 -32.65
C ASP A 773 29.01 -30.02 -32.69
N GLU A 774 28.00 -30.24 -31.80
CA GLU A 774 26.80 -29.41 -31.74
C GLU A 774 27.15 -27.98 -31.30
N ILE A 775 28.04 -27.84 -30.32
CA ILE A 775 28.48 -26.54 -29.85
C ILE A 775 29.31 -25.82 -30.93
N ARG A 776 30.22 -26.52 -31.61
CA ARG A 776 30.94 -25.92 -32.74
C ARG A 776 30.01 -25.42 -33.83
N LYS A 777 28.93 -26.19 -34.13
CA LYS A 777 27.93 -25.79 -35.10
C LYS A 777 27.20 -24.52 -34.68
N ILE A 778 26.81 -24.40 -33.39
CA ILE A 778 26.18 -23.19 -32.81
C ILE A 778 27.07 -21.96 -33.07
N PHE A 779 28.36 -22.07 -32.82
CA PHE A 779 29.31 -20.97 -33.04
C PHE A 779 29.53 -20.66 -34.49
N GLU A 780 29.56 -21.67 -35.39
CA GLU A 780 29.65 -21.46 -36.84
C GLU A 780 28.44 -20.66 -37.37
N GLU A 781 27.23 -21.00 -36.92
CA GLU A 781 26.00 -20.28 -37.27
C GLU A 781 25.94 -18.87 -36.62
N GLY A 782 26.56 -18.71 -35.45
CA GLY A 782 26.58 -17.44 -34.69
C GLY A 782 27.77 -16.52 -34.98
N LYS A 783 28.66 -16.85 -35.90
CA LYS A 783 29.90 -16.08 -36.21
C LYS A 783 29.65 -14.57 -36.36
N LEU A 784 28.60 -14.21 -37.06
CA LEU A 784 28.27 -12.80 -37.36
C LEU A 784 28.03 -11.95 -36.12
N PHE A 785 27.54 -12.53 -35.01
CA PHE A 785 27.27 -11.80 -33.78
C PHE A 785 28.53 -11.37 -33.04
N PHE A 786 29.63 -12.12 -33.19
CA PHE A 786 30.90 -11.80 -32.53
C PHE A 786 31.57 -10.55 -33.07
N ALA A 787 31.43 -10.27 -34.37
CA ALA A 787 31.99 -9.08 -35.00
C ALA A 787 31.42 -7.78 -34.41
N SER A 788 30.08 -7.74 -34.17
CA SER A 788 29.38 -6.57 -33.65
C SER A 788 29.33 -6.55 -32.14
N LEU A 789 29.06 -7.69 -31.50
CA LEU A 789 28.76 -7.75 -30.08
C LEU A 789 30.00 -8.05 -29.22
N ALA A 790 31.00 -8.74 -29.72
CA ALA A 790 32.22 -9.07 -28.99
C ALA A 790 33.45 -8.31 -29.49
N TYR A 791 33.30 -7.43 -30.48
CA TYR A 791 34.39 -6.69 -31.13
C TYR A 791 35.44 -7.62 -31.68
N ALA A 792 35.04 -8.79 -32.22
CA ALA A 792 35.93 -9.72 -32.88
C ALA A 792 36.23 -9.27 -34.32
N ASN A 793 37.49 -9.37 -34.75
CA ASN A 793 37.87 -9.22 -36.16
C ASN A 793 37.72 -10.55 -36.92
N GLU A 794 37.97 -11.66 -36.24
CA GLU A 794 37.85 -13.02 -36.76
C GLU A 794 37.44 -13.98 -35.65
N ILE A 795 36.71 -15.03 -36.01
CA ILE A 795 36.34 -16.11 -35.08
C ILE A 795 36.74 -17.45 -35.70
N MET A 796 37.57 -18.21 -35.02
CA MET A 796 38.05 -19.53 -35.40
C MET A 796 37.46 -20.58 -34.46
N ILE A 797 36.87 -21.61 -35.03
CA ILE A 797 36.17 -22.67 -34.29
C ILE A 797 36.88 -23.98 -34.51
N GLN A 798 37.34 -24.63 -33.46
CA GLN A 798 38.16 -25.83 -33.54
C GLN A 798 37.88 -26.80 -32.38
N ALA A 799 38.34 -28.05 -32.57
CA ALA A 799 38.08 -29.11 -31.58
C ALA A 799 39.05 -29.07 -30.39
N ASP A 800 40.26 -28.59 -30.61
CA ASP A 800 41.34 -28.57 -29.61
C ASP A 800 42.10 -27.23 -29.60
N LYS A 801 43.07 -27.10 -28.72
CA LYS A 801 43.86 -25.85 -28.54
C LYS A 801 45.03 -25.69 -29.58
N THR A 802 45.08 -26.47 -30.63
CA THR A 802 46.18 -26.40 -31.63
C THR A 802 46.27 -25.01 -32.24
N GLY A 803 47.45 -24.44 -32.24
CA GLY A 803 47.74 -23.13 -32.85
C GLY A 803 47.38 -21.92 -31.98
N ILE A 804 46.90 -22.12 -30.77
CA ILE A 804 46.60 -21.06 -29.80
C ILE A 804 47.80 -20.85 -28.87
N ALA A 805 48.25 -19.62 -28.74
CA ALA A 805 49.37 -19.26 -27.88
C ALA A 805 49.06 -19.50 -26.40
N ASP A 806 50.10 -19.86 -25.62
CA ASP A 806 49.93 -20.19 -24.19
C ASP A 806 49.53 -18.98 -23.31
N ASP A 807 49.85 -17.76 -23.78
CA ASP A 807 49.52 -16.51 -23.14
C ASP A 807 48.11 -15.98 -23.50
N ALA A 808 47.38 -16.70 -24.35
CA ALA A 808 46.02 -16.30 -24.72
C ALA A 808 45.08 -16.26 -23.49
N VAL A 809 44.32 -15.18 -23.39
CA VAL A 809 43.32 -15.01 -22.31
C VAL A 809 42.14 -15.94 -22.59
N SER A 810 41.72 -16.70 -21.59
CA SER A 810 40.66 -17.68 -21.73
C SER A 810 39.36 -17.27 -21.05
N VAL A 811 38.25 -17.59 -21.69
CA VAL A 811 36.89 -17.51 -21.15
C VAL A 811 36.28 -18.90 -21.20
N VAL A 812 35.91 -19.42 -20.03
CA VAL A 812 35.26 -20.73 -19.92
C VAL A 812 33.76 -20.57 -19.87
N ILE A 813 33.06 -21.28 -20.73
CA ILE A 813 31.60 -21.37 -20.75
C ILE A 813 31.19 -22.86 -20.77
N PRO A 814 29.92 -23.20 -20.48
CA PRO A 814 29.49 -24.59 -20.61
C PRO A 814 29.71 -25.17 -22.00
N GLY A 815 30.57 -26.20 -22.08
CA GLY A 815 30.85 -26.95 -23.29
C GLY A 815 31.88 -26.34 -24.24
N ALA A 816 32.46 -25.16 -23.95
CA ALA A 816 33.51 -24.54 -24.76
C ALA A 816 34.45 -23.67 -23.92
N THR A 817 35.67 -23.48 -24.48
CA THR A 817 36.58 -22.46 -23.95
C THR A 817 36.95 -21.51 -25.09
N LEU A 818 36.79 -20.21 -24.84
CA LEU A 818 37.19 -19.19 -25.80
C LEU A 818 38.58 -18.67 -25.43
N TYR A 819 39.42 -18.44 -26.45
CA TYR A 819 40.74 -17.87 -26.27
C TYR A 819 40.88 -16.60 -27.09
N ILE A 820 41.52 -15.60 -26.55
CA ILE A 820 41.77 -14.32 -27.19
C ILE A 820 43.28 -14.04 -27.07
N PRO A 821 44.01 -13.84 -28.16
CA PRO A 821 45.44 -13.54 -28.09
C PRO A 821 45.71 -12.30 -27.25
N PHE A 822 46.56 -12.43 -26.25
CA PHE A 822 46.86 -11.34 -25.33
C PHE A 822 47.38 -10.08 -26.05
N ALA A 823 48.27 -10.27 -27.05
CA ALA A 823 48.82 -9.19 -27.83
C ALA A 823 47.80 -8.37 -28.65
N GLU A 824 46.64 -8.97 -28.94
CA GLU A 824 45.57 -8.27 -29.65
C GLU A 824 44.68 -7.46 -28.70
N LEU A 825 44.61 -7.86 -27.43
CA LEU A 825 43.83 -7.15 -26.41
C LEU A 825 44.57 -5.92 -25.88
N VAL A 826 45.87 -5.99 -25.70
CA VAL A 826 46.67 -4.97 -25.04
C VAL A 826 47.75 -4.44 -25.99
N ASP A 827 47.95 -3.14 -26.02
CA ASP A 827 49.15 -2.55 -26.57
C ASP A 827 50.30 -2.77 -25.59
N ILE A 828 51.10 -3.79 -25.84
CA ILE A 828 52.15 -4.22 -24.91
C ILE A 828 53.08 -3.06 -24.57
N ALA A 829 53.41 -2.19 -25.53
CA ALA A 829 54.26 -1.04 -25.27
C ALA A 829 53.61 0.01 -24.35
N GLN A 830 52.31 0.32 -24.60
CA GLN A 830 51.52 1.21 -23.73
C GLN A 830 51.27 0.62 -22.35
N GLU A 831 51.00 -0.68 -22.27
CA GLU A 831 50.76 -1.35 -20.99
C GLU A 831 52.04 -1.41 -20.14
N ILE A 832 53.19 -1.70 -20.76
CA ILE A 832 54.48 -1.61 -20.08
C ILE A 832 54.73 -0.18 -19.57
N GLU A 833 54.42 0.84 -20.36
CA GLU A 833 54.55 2.24 -19.91
C GLU A 833 53.61 2.57 -18.75
N ARG A 834 52.38 2.12 -18.85
CA ARG A 834 51.36 2.25 -17.77
C ARG A 834 51.82 1.56 -16.49
N LEU A 835 52.25 0.32 -16.59
CA LEU A 835 52.75 -0.46 -15.46
C LEU A 835 54.00 0.15 -14.82
N LYS A 836 54.92 0.66 -15.63
CA LYS A 836 56.08 1.41 -15.12
C LYS A 836 55.71 2.70 -14.40
N LYS A 837 54.69 3.42 -14.88
CA LYS A 837 54.16 4.59 -14.17
C LYS A 837 53.51 4.20 -12.84
N GLU A 838 52.74 3.11 -12.85
CA GLU A 838 52.11 2.60 -11.63
C GLU A 838 53.14 2.04 -10.64
N GLN A 839 54.16 1.34 -11.11
CA GLN A 839 55.29 0.89 -10.31
C GLN A 839 55.94 2.07 -9.58
N LYS A 840 56.27 3.13 -10.34
CA LYS A 840 56.85 4.35 -9.78
C LYS A 840 55.94 5.07 -8.74
N ARG A 841 54.62 5.07 -9.00
CA ARG A 841 53.67 5.58 -8.06
C ARG A 841 53.63 4.76 -6.75
N LEU A 842 53.58 3.44 -6.87
CA LEU A 842 53.61 2.51 -5.74
C LEU A 842 54.94 2.57 -4.96
N GLU A 843 56.09 2.75 -5.64
CA GLU A 843 57.37 3.00 -4.98
C GLU A 843 57.29 4.25 -4.06
N GLY A 844 56.68 5.32 -4.56
CA GLY A 844 56.48 6.54 -3.78
C GLY A 844 55.58 6.36 -2.55
N GLU A 845 54.46 5.63 -2.73
CA GLU A 845 53.52 5.35 -1.63
C GLU A 845 54.14 4.36 -0.61
N LEU A 846 54.85 3.35 -1.05
CA LEU A 846 55.58 2.43 -0.19
C LEU A 846 56.67 3.19 0.63
N ALA A 847 57.46 4.04 -0.02
CA ALA A 847 58.44 4.82 0.67
C ALA A 847 57.83 5.78 1.71
N ARG A 848 56.67 6.38 1.40
CA ARG A 848 55.91 7.22 2.28
C ARG A 848 55.38 6.46 3.48
N SER A 849 54.68 5.36 3.28
CA SER A 849 54.10 4.51 4.34
C SER A 849 55.17 3.91 5.22
N LYS A 850 56.29 3.41 4.62
CA LYS A 850 57.46 2.95 5.37
C LYS A 850 58.11 4.07 6.20
N GLY A 851 58.22 5.26 5.62
CA GLY A 851 58.74 6.44 6.28
C GLY A 851 57.86 6.89 7.46
N MET A 852 56.54 6.84 7.31
CA MET A 852 55.62 7.14 8.41
C MET A 852 55.67 6.10 9.51
N LEU A 853 55.74 4.83 9.19
CA LEU A 853 55.83 3.71 10.17
C LEU A 853 57.21 3.56 10.80
N SER A 854 58.26 4.16 10.26
CA SER A 854 59.60 4.24 10.87
C SER A 854 59.81 5.51 11.68
N ASN A 855 58.89 6.46 11.65
CA ASN A 855 59.01 7.71 12.38
C ASN A 855 58.58 7.55 13.86
N GLU A 856 59.52 7.59 14.79
CA GLU A 856 59.25 7.44 16.23
C GLU A 856 58.25 8.50 16.76
N ARG A 857 58.25 9.69 16.20
CA ARG A 857 57.25 10.73 16.58
C ARG A 857 55.85 10.40 16.13
N PHE A 858 55.68 9.73 15.00
CA PHE A 858 54.38 9.27 14.53
C PHE A 858 53.89 8.10 15.38
N LEU A 859 54.75 7.12 15.63
CA LEU A 859 54.39 5.94 16.41
C LEU A 859 54.04 6.26 17.87
N SER A 860 54.66 7.31 18.44
CA SER A 860 54.40 7.70 19.84
C SER A 860 53.21 8.64 20.03
N LYS A 861 52.71 9.31 18.96
CA LYS A 861 51.65 10.34 19.07
C LYS A 861 50.38 10.01 18.28
N ALA A 862 50.41 9.13 17.33
CA ALA A 862 49.23 8.75 16.53
C ALA A 862 48.35 7.76 17.29
N PRO A 863 47.02 7.87 17.14
CA PRO A 863 46.08 6.85 17.67
C PRO A 863 46.39 5.47 17.10
N GLU A 864 46.25 4.40 17.89
CA GLU A 864 46.48 3.03 17.44
C GLU A 864 45.71 2.64 16.17
N ALA A 865 44.46 3.13 16.01
CA ALA A 865 43.67 2.94 14.83
C ALA A 865 44.31 3.50 13.55
N LYS A 866 45.02 4.65 13.64
CA LYS A 866 45.73 5.28 12.53
C LYS A 866 47.00 4.54 12.15
N ILE A 867 47.69 3.97 13.14
CA ILE A 867 48.88 3.13 12.91
C ILE A 867 48.48 1.84 12.23
N ALA A 868 47.35 1.23 12.67
CA ALA A 868 46.77 0.02 12.06
C ALA A 868 46.34 0.28 10.59
N GLU A 869 45.67 1.39 10.35
CA GLU A 869 45.27 1.83 8.99
C GLU A 869 46.47 1.96 8.05
N GLU A 870 47.56 2.57 8.53
CA GLU A 870 48.75 2.79 7.73
C GLU A 870 49.56 1.47 7.46
N LYS A 871 49.53 0.54 8.42
CA LYS A 871 50.05 -0.85 8.21
C LYS A 871 49.27 -1.61 7.16
N GLU A 872 47.96 -1.48 7.20
CA GLU A 872 47.05 -2.12 6.21
C GLU A 872 47.30 -1.53 4.80
N LYS A 873 47.47 -0.21 4.69
CA LYS A 873 47.83 0.46 3.43
C LYS A 873 49.18 -0.04 2.92
N LEU A 874 50.19 -0.13 3.81
CA LEU A 874 51.49 -0.64 3.43
C LEU A 874 51.41 -2.06 2.85
N ALA A 875 50.72 -2.99 3.54
CA ALA A 875 50.52 -4.36 3.08
C ALA A 875 49.83 -4.41 1.72
N LYS A 876 48.78 -3.57 1.54
CA LYS A 876 48.08 -3.45 0.26
C LYS A 876 49.00 -2.95 -0.86
N TYR A 877 49.81 -1.93 -0.61
CA TYR A 877 50.75 -1.43 -1.62
C TYR A 877 51.86 -2.41 -1.94
N GLU A 878 52.32 -3.20 -0.96
CA GLU A 878 53.31 -4.28 -1.22
C GLU A 878 52.72 -5.37 -2.10
N GLN A 879 51.48 -5.78 -1.86
CA GLN A 879 50.77 -6.73 -2.69
C GLN A 879 50.54 -6.19 -4.11
N MET A 880 50.16 -4.92 -4.25
CA MET A 880 50.00 -4.30 -5.56
C MET A 880 51.33 -4.18 -6.33
N MET A 881 52.41 -3.87 -5.62
CA MET A 881 53.73 -3.79 -6.19
C MET A 881 54.23 -5.16 -6.74
N GLU A 882 53.96 -6.19 -5.95
CA GLU A 882 54.30 -7.56 -6.37
C GLU A 882 53.55 -7.96 -7.66
N GLN A 883 52.25 -7.65 -7.71
CA GLN A 883 51.42 -7.89 -8.88
C GLN A 883 51.92 -7.11 -10.11
N VAL A 884 52.26 -5.82 -9.95
CA VAL A 884 52.76 -4.98 -11.04
C VAL A 884 54.11 -5.47 -11.52
N THR A 885 55.02 -5.85 -10.62
CA THR A 885 56.34 -6.37 -10.97
C THR A 885 56.25 -7.69 -11.72
N LYS A 886 55.47 -8.63 -11.21
CA LYS A 886 55.20 -9.91 -11.84
C LYS A 886 54.59 -9.74 -13.25
N ARG A 887 53.71 -8.76 -13.40
CA ARG A 887 53.10 -8.46 -14.68
C ARG A 887 54.09 -7.82 -15.68
N LEU A 888 54.97 -6.96 -15.24
CA LEU A 888 56.05 -6.40 -16.05
C LEU A 888 57.02 -7.47 -16.53
N GLU A 889 57.38 -8.43 -15.66
CA GLU A 889 58.22 -9.60 -16.01
C GLU A 889 57.58 -10.49 -17.08
N GLN A 890 56.24 -10.66 -17.01
CA GLN A 890 55.47 -11.44 -18.01
C GLN A 890 55.40 -10.75 -19.40
N LEU A 891 55.51 -9.41 -19.43
CA LEU A 891 55.39 -8.60 -20.64
C LEU A 891 56.75 -8.22 -21.24
N ALA A 892 57.81 -8.43 -20.51
CA ALA A 892 59.19 -8.18 -20.97
C ALA A 892 59.75 -9.36 -21.78
#